data_f71d9c166edf88aee655f18c2ac726e7
#
_entry.id   f71d9c166edf88aee655f18c2ac726e7
#
_cell.length_a   1.000
_cell.length_b   1.000
_cell.length_c   1.000
_cell.angle_alpha   90.00
_cell.angle_beta   90.00
_cell.angle_gamma   90.00
#
_symmetry.space_group_name_H-M   'P 1'
#
loop_
_entity.id
_entity.type
_entity.pdbx_description
1 polymer ?
#
loop_
_entity_poly.entity_id
_entity_poly.type
_entity_poly.pdbx_seq_one_letter_code
_entity_poly.pdbx_strand_id
1 'polypeptide(L)'
;MIVLQVNQLHKSFVVDDILSGVKLEVNHRDRVALVGRNGAGKSTLLKIIAGEMSYDSGEVIIPKGTKVGYLEQHAGIDSTLSIWDEMMTIFEHHRLAEHELRFLEKQMADPVVYEDADAYARIMSDYDQKQVTFKDSGGYQYEADTRSVLHGMQFFPVDYDKPIQSLSGGQKTRLALAKLLLTKPDLLILDEPTNHLDIDTLSWLERYLQGYPGAILIVSHDRYFLDQVVNFVYEVSRHKVKRFVGNYSSYLDEKAKTYERDLKTFDKQQEEKAKLEDFVQRNLARASTTKMAQSRRKVLEKTEWMDSPDGDEKSAKFGFTIDRQSGNDVLKLEDVTVGYSGKPVSHDVKLRVFREDRIALVGPNGVGKSTLLKTVVKDIPPIAGSIHYGTNVQFGYYDQEQAKLTGKRTVLQELWDEWPLMNEKDVRNVLGRFLFSGDDVSKSISSLSGGEKARVALAKLMMLKANTLILDEPTNHLDLDSKEVLENALIDYPGTILFVSHDRYFINRIATKVIELSSDGAFEYLGDYDYYVEKKKELEEIRAEKDGTKAVESVIAKQSTSTIDKEAKKRERQITRRLEELEGQLQTIDEHMKAVEEKLCDPAVFQNHEQLLSLQKELDAYKEEQEVFMTEWMELEEELEQL
;
A
#
# COMPACT_ATOMS: atom_id res chain seq x y z
N MET A 1 1.17 25.11 -14.01
CA MET A 1 0.12 25.12 -15.06
C MET A 1 -0.98 24.16 -14.63
N ILE A 2 -2.23 24.63 -14.62
CA ILE A 2 -3.38 23.79 -14.25
C ILE A 2 -3.65 22.79 -15.38
N VAL A 3 -3.81 21.52 -15.04
CA VAL A 3 -4.11 20.41 -15.95
C VAL A 3 -5.57 19.97 -15.80
N LEU A 4 -6.11 20.11 -14.59
CA LEU A 4 -7.51 19.79 -14.26
C LEU A 4 -8.03 20.77 -13.22
N GLN A 5 -9.22 21.30 -13.44
CA GLN A 5 -9.97 22.06 -12.44
C GLN A 5 -11.42 21.62 -12.42
N VAL A 6 -11.91 21.30 -11.22
CA VAL A 6 -13.31 20.94 -10.94
C VAL A 6 -13.89 22.01 -10.02
N ASN A 7 -15.00 22.63 -10.43
CA ASN A 7 -15.64 23.71 -9.69
C ASN A 7 -17.10 23.39 -9.41
N GLN A 8 -17.46 23.41 -8.10
CA GLN A 8 -18.85 23.26 -7.63
C GLN A 8 -19.58 22.07 -8.27
N LEU A 9 -18.90 20.93 -8.38
CA LEU A 9 -19.46 19.75 -9.03
C LEU A 9 -20.51 19.10 -8.13
N HIS A 10 -21.67 18.80 -8.73
CA HIS A 10 -22.76 18.07 -8.09
C HIS A 10 -23.12 16.84 -8.90
N LYS A 11 -23.37 15.73 -8.20
CA LYS A 11 -23.87 14.48 -8.76
C LYS A 11 -24.74 13.76 -7.78
N SER A 12 -25.94 13.39 -8.23
CA SER A 12 -26.88 12.56 -7.49
C SER A 12 -27.31 11.34 -8.31
N PHE A 13 -27.71 10.26 -7.63
CA PHE A 13 -28.35 9.11 -8.23
C PHE A 13 -29.73 8.94 -7.61
N VAL A 14 -30.76 9.22 -8.42
CA VAL A 14 -32.19 9.11 -8.06
C VAL A 14 -32.57 9.97 -6.85
N VAL A 15 -32.16 9.58 -5.63
CA VAL A 15 -32.51 10.27 -4.36
C VAL A 15 -31.26 10.59 -3.54
N ASP A 16 -30.16 9.89 -3.80
CA ASP A 16 -28.94 10.01 -2.99
C ASP A 16 -27.95 11.00 -3.63
N ASP A 17 -27.61 12.05 -2.90
CA ASP A 17 -26.52 12.95 -3.27
C ASP A 17 -25.17 12.24 -3.04
N ILE A 18 -24.38 12.13 -4.09
CA ILE A 18 -23.05 11.50 -4.01
C ILE A 18 -21.95 12.56 -3.88
N LEU A 19 -22.04 13.64 -4.68
CA LEU A 19 -21.09 14.74 -4.67
C LEU A 19 -21.86 16.05 -4.57
N SER A 20 -21.45 16.94 -3.65
CA SER A 20 -22.12 18.22 -3.41
C SER A 20 -21.12 19.36 -3.30
N GLY A 21 -21.02 20.16 -4.38
CA GLY A 21 -20.16 21.35 -4.42
C GLY A 21 -18.66 21.01 -4.41
N VAL A 22 -18.26 19.92 -5.03
CA VAL A 22 -16.87 19.45 -5.06
C VAL A 22 -15.97 20.43 -5.80
N LYS A 23 -14.81 20.73 -5.19
CA LYS A 23 -13.72 21.51 -5.78
C LYS A 23 -12.44 20.71 -5.74
N LEU A 24 -11.78 20.58 -6.90
CA LEU A 24 -10.51 19.88 -7.03
C LEU A 24 -9.66 20.58 -8.10
N GLU A 25 -8.37 20.76 -7.82
CA GLU A 25 -7.40 21.36 -8.73
C GLU A 25 -6.15 20.50 -8.78
N VAL A 26 -5.69 20.20 -10.00
CA VAL A 26 -4.47 19.45 -10.25
C VAL A 26 -3.57 20.23 -11.20
N ASN A 27 -2.35 20.48 -10.77
CA ASN A 27 -1.34 21.14 -11.59
C ASN A 27 -0.42 20.14 -12.27
N HIS A 28 0.31 20.60 -13.26
CA HIS A 28 1.32 19.78 -13.93
C HIS A 28 2.35 19.25 -12.91
N ARG A 29 2.64 17.95 -13.00
CA ARG A 29 3.48 17.19 -12.05
C ARG A 29 2.93 17.03 -10.63
N ASP A 30 1.71 17.45 -10.35
CA ASP A 30 1.09 17.10 -9.08
C ASP A 30 0.84 15.58 -9.00
N ARG A 31 1.04 15.03 -7.81
CA ARG A 31 0.77 13.66 -7.44
C ARG A 31 -0.35 13.69 -6.42
N VAL A 32 -1.55 13.45 -6.86
CA VAL A 32 -2.77 13.64 -6.06
C VAL A 32 -3.38 12.31 -5.69
N ALA A 33 -3.58 12.07 -4.39
CA ALA A 33 -4.43 10.98 -3.91
C ALA A 33 -5.86 11.46 -3.68
N LEU A 34 -6.83 10.66 -4.06
CA LEU A 34 -8.23 10.83 -3.70
C LEU A 34 -8.60 9.71 -2.71
N VAL A 35 -8.80 10.07 -1.44
CA VAL A 35 -9.08 9.14 -0.35
C VAL A 35 -10.49 9.33 0.21
N GLY A 36 -11.01 8.32 0.92
CA GLY A 36 -12.34 8.35 1.53
C GLY A 36 -12.94 6.94 1.61
N ARG A 37 -14.03 6.79 2.34
CA ARG A 37 -14.71 5.50 2.54
C ARG A 37 -15.24 4.90 1.23
N ASN A 38 -15.49 3.59 1.24
CA ASN A 38 -16.19 2.94 0.14
C ASN A 38 -17.60 3.54 0.00
N GLY A 39 -18.00 3.83 -1.25
CA GLY A 39 -19.27 4.52 -1.52
C GLY A 39 -19.23 6.05 -1.38
N ALA A 40 -18.13 6.67 -0.97
CA ALA A 40 -18.03 8.14 -0.83
C ALA A 40 -18.05 8.91 -2.18
N GLY A 41 -18.05 8.22 -3.32
CA GLY A 41 -18.10 8.85 -4.64
C GLY A 41 -16.76 9.03 -5.34
N LYS A 42 -15.67 8.39 -4.86
CA LYS A 42 -14.33 8.48 -5.46
C LYS A 42 -14.31 8.08 -6.94
N SER A 43 -14.72 6.85 -7.25
CA SER A 43 -14.74 6.34 -8.64
C SER A 43 -15.76 7.10 -9.51
N THR A 44 -16.88 7.58 -8.92
CA THR A 44 -17.82 8.46 -9.61
C THR A 44 -17.14 9.76 -10.05
N LEU A 45 -16.38 10.40 -9.17
CA LEU A 45 -15.62 11.61 -9.48
C LEU A 45 -14.58 11.34 -10.57
N LEU A 46 -13.84 10.23 -10.50
CA LEU A 46 -12.87 9.87 -11.54
C LEU A 46 -13.53 9.64 -12.90
N LYS A 47 -14.67 8.93 -12.97
CA LYS A 47 -15.44 8.72 -14.21
C LYS A 47 -15.97 10.01 -14.81
N ILE A 48 -16.39 10.96 -13.98
CA ILE A 48 -16.80 12.29 -14.45
C ILE A 48 -15.60 13.04 -15.03
N ILE A 49 -14.44 13.03 -14.38
CA ILE A 49 -13.22 13.69 -14.86
C ILE A 49 -12.73 13.03 -16.16
N ALA A 50 -12.81 11.72 -16.27
CA ALA A 50 -12.46 10.97 -17.48
C ALA A 50 -13.45 11.19 -18.64
N GLY A 51 -14.61 11.82 -18.37
CA GLY A 51 -15.66 12.05 -19.38
C GLY A 51 -16.55 10.86 -19.66
N GLU A 52 -16.47 9.79 -18.84
CA GLU A 52 -17.29 8.57 -18.98
C GLU A 52 -18.67 8.70 -18.31
N MET A 53 -18.82 9.67 -17.41
CA MET A 53 -20.07 9.90 -16.69
C MET A 53 -20.47 11.38 -16.71
N SER A 54 -21.78 11.63 -16.89
CA SER A 54 -22.35 12.98 -16.80
C SER A 54 -22.51 13.43 -15.34
N TYR A 55 -22.51 14.74 -15.11
CA TYR A 55 -22.78 15.38 -13.82
C TYR A 55 -23.99 16.29 -13.91
N ASP A 56 -24.57 16.66 -12.76
CA ASP A 56 -25.85 17.37 -12.69
C ASP A 56 -25.63 18.88 -12.77
N SER A 57 -24.60 19.41 -12.11
CA SER A 57 -24.21 20.83 -12.17
C SER A 57 -22.75 21.02 -11.78
N GLY A 58 -22.19 22.20 -12.05
CA GLY A 58 -20.80 22.54 -11.86
C GLY A 58 -20.01 22.54 -13.16
N GLU A 59 -18.69 22.56 -13.06
CA GLU A 59 -17.80 22.63 -14.23
C GLU A 59 -16.58 21.73 -14.02
N VAL A 60 -16.21 20.99 -15.08
CA VAL A 60 -14.93 20.27 -15.20
C VAL A 60 -14.15 20.89 -16.35
N ILE A 61 -13.02 21.51 -16.04
CA ILE A 61 -12.19 22.25 -16.98
C ILE A 61 -10.87 21.50 -17.17
N ILE A 62 -10.67 21.00 -18.39
CA ILE A 62 -9.42 20.40 -18.86
C ILE A 62 -8.95 21.24 -20.05
N PRO A 63 -7.73 21.81 -20.01
CA PRO A 63 -7.21 22.62 -21.11
C PRO A 63 -7.20 21.87 -22.44
N LYS A 64 -7.50 22.57 -23.53
CA LYS A 64 -7.48 21.96 -24.88
C LYS A 64 -6.09 21.41 -25.20
N GLY A 65 -6.04 20.16 -25.67
CA GLY A 65 -4.80 19.47 -26.01
C GLY A 65 -4.22 18.61 -24.89
N THR A 66 -4.74 18.69 -23.66
CA THR A 66 -4.36 17.82 -22.56
C THR A 66 -4.84 16.39 -22.83
N LYS A 67 -3.92 15.45 -22.87
CA LYS A 67 -4.22 14.02 -22.99
C LYS A 67 -4.55 13.47 -21.62
N VAL A 68 -5.74 12.90 -21.46
CA VAL A 68 -6.19 12.22 -20.23
C VAL A 68 -6.13 10.72 -20.45
N GLY A 69 -5.49 10.01 -19.55
CA GLY A 69 -5.49 8.55 -19.52
C GLY A 69 -6.16 8.05 -18.25
N TYR A 70 -7.11 7.13 -18.37
CA TYR A 70 -7.86 6.58 -17.26
C TYR A 70 -7.76 5.06 -17.21
N LEU A 71 -7.38 4.53 -16.02
CA LEU A 71 -7.45 3.11 -15.71
C LEU A 71 -8.61 2.86 -14.76
N GLU A 72 -9.65 2.20 -15.25
CA GLU A 72 -10.77 1.76 -14.43
C GLU A 72 -10.39 0.54 -13.58
N GLN A 73 -10.99 0.39 -12.40
CA GLN A 73 -10.73 -0.69 -11.44
C GLN A 73 -10.79 -2.11 -12.04
N HIS A 74 -11.63 -2.34 -13.03
CA HIS A 74 -11.77 -3.63 -13.72
C HIS A 74 -11.34 -3.56 -15.19
N ALA A 75 -10.47 -2.62 -15.53
CA ALA A 75 -9.96 -2.48 -16.88
C ALA A 75 -9.22 -3.75 -17.31
N GLY A 76 -9.67 -4.36 -18.39
CA GLY A 76 -9.00 -5.46 -19.04
C GLY A 76 -8.90 -5.21 -20.54
N ILE A 77 -7.80 -5.63 -21.17
CA ILE A 77 -7.69 -5.59 -22.63
C ILE A 77 -8.41 -6.81 -23.17
N ASP A 78 -9.40 -6.59 -24.05
CA ASP A 78 -10.02 -7.65 -24.83
C ASP A 78 -9.54 -7.54 -26.28
N SER A 79 -8.50 -8.30 -26.59
CA SER A 79 -7.82 -8.30 -27.89
C SER A 79 -7.41 -9.73 -28.27
N THR A 80 -7.34 -9.98 -29.56
CA THR A 80 -6.86 -11.25 -30.13
C THR A 80 -5.36 -11.25 -30.41
N LEU A 81 -4.71 -10.10 -30.23
CA LEU A 81 -3.29 -9.92 -30.51
C LEU A 81 -2.41 -10.58 -29.43
N SER A 82 -1.12 -10.73 -29.75
CA SER A 82 -0.11 -11.06 -28.75
C SER A 82 0.14 -9.88 -27.79
N ILE A 83 0.77 -10.15 -26.65
CA ILE A 83 1.14 -9.10 -25.69
C ILE A 83 2.00 -8.03 -26.39
N TRP A 84 3.01 -8.45 -27.14
CA TRP A 84 3.91 -7.52 -27.82
C TRP A 84 3.21 -6.70 -28.90
N ASP A 85 2.43 -7.34 -29.76
CA ASP A 85 1.73 -6.64 -30.83
C ASP A 85 0.73 -5.62 -30.31
N GLU A 86 0.03 -5.94 -29.23
CA GLU A 86 -0.88 -5.01 -28.57
C GLU A 86 -0.17 -3.76 -28.04
N MET A 87 1.02 -3.93 -27.45
CA MET A 87 1.82 -2.78 -27.02
C MET A 87 2.32 -1.95 -28.20
N MET A 88 2.69 -2.60 -29.30
CA MET A 88 3.15 -1.93 -30.52
C MET A 88 2.07 -1.13 -31.21
N THR A 89 0.78 -1.38 -30.97
CA THR A 89 -0.32 -0.54 -31.49
C THR A 89 -0.22 0.92 -31.06
N ILE A 90 0.35 1.19 -29.88
CA ILE A 90 0.55 2.57 -29.36
C ILE A 90 1.53 3.33 -30.25
N PHE A 91 2.51 2.63 -30.81
CA PHE A 91 3.65 3.19 -31.54
C PHE A 91 3.53 2.99 -33.06
N GLU A 92 2.32 2.75 -33.59
CA GLU A 92 2.11 2.55 -35.02
C GLU A 92 2.64 3.73 -35.85
N HIS A 93 2.49 4.95 -35.35
CA HIS A 93 3.04 6.14 -36.01
C HIS A 93 4.59 6.14 -36.07
N HIS A 94 5.27 5.62 -35.04
CA HIS A 94 6.73 5.47 -35.06
C HIS A 94 7.16 4.35 -36.03
N ARG A 95 6.43 3.25 -36.07
CA ARG A 95 6.69 2.15 -37.02
C ARG A 95 6.53 2.60 -38.47
N LEU A 96 5.50 3.40 -38.74
CA LEU A 96 5.31 3.99 -40.08
C LEU A 96 6.45 4.96 -40.41
N ALA A 97 6.82 5.84 -39.50
CA ALA A 97 7.93 6.77 -39.68
C ALA A 97 9.27 6.04 -39.90
N GLU A 98 9.53 4.97 -39.14
CA GLU A 98 10.73 4.14 -39.34
C GLU A 98 10.72 3.47 -40.71
N HIS A 99 9.57 2.94 -41.15
CA HIS A 99 9.45 2.33 -42.48
C HIS A 99 9.68 3.39 -43.59
N GLU A 100 9.18 4.59 -43.43
CA GLU A 100 9.45 5.70 -44.37
C GLU A 100 10.95 6.07 -44.42
N LEU A 101 11.61 6.16 -43.26
CA LEU A 101 13.05 6.41 -43.19
C LEU A 101 13.85 5.32 -43.94
N ARG A 102 13.54 4.06 -43.68
CA ARG A 102 14.19 2.93 -44.35
C ARG A 102 13.88 2.91 -45.86
N PHE A 103 12.70 3.38 -46.28
CA PHE A 103 12.37 3.54 -47.68
C PHE A 103 13.22 4.62 -48.35
N LEU A 104 13.40 5.77 -47.71
CA LEU A 104 14.28 6.85 -48.20
C LEU A 104 15.74 6.41 -48.24
N GLU A 105 16.23 5.66 -47.27
CA GLU A 105 17.58 5.06 -47.28
C GLU A 105 17.79 4.15 -48.50
N LYS A 106 16.79 3.30 -48.83
CA LYS A 106 16.85 2.48 -50.01
C LYS A 106 16.85 3.28 -51.32
N GLN A 107 16.04 4.37 -51.37
CA GLN A 107 16.06 5.28 -52.53
C GLN A 107 17.42 5.99 -52.70
N MET A 108 18.03 6.43 -51.58
CA MET A 108 19.38 7.06 -51.62
C MET A 108 20.48 6.06 -52.09
N ALA A 109 20.28 4.77 -51.88
CA ALA A 109 21.18 3.72 -52.34
C ALA A 109 20.95 3.31 -53.79
N ASP A 110 19.89 3.79 -54.43
CA ASP A 110 19.59 3.47 -55.86
C ASP A 110 20.55 4.21 -56.79
N PRO A 111 21.31 3.51 -57.68
CA PRO A 111 22.24 4.15 -58.61
C PRO A 111 21.59 5.23 -59.48
N VAL A 112 20.34 5.09 -59.86
CA VAL A 112 19.62 6.05 -60.69
C VAL A 112 19.39 7.39 -59.95
N VAL A 113 19.09 7.33 -58.64
CA VAL A 113 18.91 8.48 -57.78
C VAL A 113 20.23 9.12 -57.39
N TYR A 114 21.26 8.30 -57.16
CA TYR A 114 22.59 8.78 -56.75
C TYR A 114 23.29 9.54 -57.91
N GLU A 115 23.03 9.19 -59.18
CA GLU A 115 23.57 9.91 -60.37
C GLU A 115 22.85 11.24 -60.63
N ASP A 116 21.61 11.46 -60.12
CA ASP A 116 20.87 12.73 -60.19
C ASP A 116 21.08 13.54 -58.90
N ALA A 117 21.99 14.50 -58.96
CA ALA A 117 22.34 15.35 -57.82
C ALA A 117 21.15 16.13 -57.22
N ASP A 118 20.21 16.55 -58.06
CA ASP A 118 19.02 17.32 -57.58
C ASP A 118 18.00 16.41 -56.92
N ALA A 119 17.79 15.20 -57.44
CA ALA A 119 16.92 14.20 -56.85
C ALA A 119 17.50 13.70 -55.53
N TYR A 120 18.80 13.40 -55.48
CA TYR A 120 19.50 12.97 -54.27
C TYR A 120 19.42 14.04 -53.16
N ALA A 121 19.68 15.31 -53.47
CA ALA A 121 19.64 16.40 -52.48
C ALA A 121 18.23 16.58 -51.91
N ARG A 122 17.15 16.39 -52.66
CA ARG A 122 15.77 16.45 -52.17
C ARG A 122 15.47 15.30 -51.24
N ILE A 123 15.82 14.07 -51.60
CA ILE A 123 15.58 12.90 -50.76
C ILE A 123 16.39 12.97 -49.46
N MET A 124 17.66 13.43 -49.54
CA MET A 124 18.49 13.65 -48.37
C MET A 124 17.91 14.68 -47.41
N SER A 125 17.40 15.79 -47.90
CA SER A 125 16.72 16.83 -47.11
C SER A 125 15.46 16.29 -46.41
N ASP A 126 14.65 15.47 -47.12
CA ASP A 126 13.44 14.85 -46.54
C ASP A 126 13.81 13.80 -45.48
N TYR A 127 14.85 13.02 -45.74
CA TYR A 127 15.37 12.06 -44.79
C TYR A 127 15.86 12.74 -43.49
N ASP A 128 16.68 13.80 -43.61
CA ASP A 128 17.21 14.55 -42.46
C ASP A 128 16.08 15.13 -41.62
N GLN A 129 15.07 15.76 -42.24
CA GLN A 129 13.93 16.33 -41.56
C GLN A 129 13.10 15.25 -40.81
N LYS A 130 12.82 14.11 -41.48
CA LYS A 130 12.07 12.99 -40.88
C LYS A 130 12.88 12.32 -39.79
N GLN A 131 14.20 12.18 -39.95
CA GLN A 131 15.08 11.60 -38.94
C GLN A 131 15.11 12.42 -37.66
N VAL A 132 15.22 13.76 -37.78
CA VAL A 132 15.14 14.68 -36.63
C VAL A 132 13.79 14.52 -35.94
N THR A 133 12.68 14.54 -36.68
CA THR A 133 11.33 14.37 -36.12
C THR A 133 11.17 13.03 -35.42
N PHE A 134 11.67 11.95 -36.02
CA PHE A 134 11.63 10.60 -35.46
C PHE A 134 12.44 10.51 -34.17
N LYS A 135 13.64 11.10 -34.16
CA LYS A 135 14.49 11.17 -32.98
C LYS A 135 13.83 11.96 -31.84
N ASP A 136 13.33 13.16 -32.16
CA ASP A 136 12.72 14.07 -31.17
C ASP A 136 11.42 13.52 -30.59
N SER A 137 10.70 12.70 -31.35
CA SER A 137 9.50 11.97 -30.89
C SER A 137 9.82 10.72 -30.08
N GLY A 138 11.10 10.35 -29.87
CA GLY A 138 11.50 9.15 -29.15
C GLY A 138 11.48 7.86 -29.96
N GLY A 139 11.50 7.97 -31.30
CA GLY A 139 11.39 6.84 -32.22
C GLY A 139 12.47 5.76 -32.09
N TYR A 140 13.63 6.08 -31.55
CA TYR A 140 14.67 5.07 -31.26
C TYR A 140 14.53 4.39 -29.90
N GLN A 141 13.61 4.86 -29.03
CA GLN A 141 13.50 4.39 -27.65
C GLN A 141 12.23 3.60 -27.36
N TYR A 142 11.19 3.68 -28.21
CA TYR A 142 9.87 3.11 -27.93
C TYR A 142 9.89 1.60 -27.67
N GLU A 143 10.73 0.82 -28.37
CA GLU A 143 10.86 -0.60 -28.09
C GLU A 143 11.52 -0.88 -26.75
N ALA A 144 12.57 -0.12 -26.39
CA ALA A 144 13.26 -0.26 -25.12
C ALA A 144 12.34 0.16 -23.95
N ASP A 145 11.59 1.25 -24.10
CA ASP A 145 10.57 1.69 -23.15
C ASP A 145 9.51 0.60 -22.95
N THR A 146 9.03 0.01 -24.05
CA THR A 146 8.06 -1.09 -24.01
C THR A 146 8.58 -2.30 -23.26
N ARG A 147 9.80 -2.74 -23.54
CA ARG A 147 10.45 -3.86 -22.83
C ARG A 147 10.63 -3.54 -21.35
N SER A 148 11.03 -2.33 -21.02
CA SER A 148 11.21 -1.89 -19.64
C SER A 148 9.90 -1.90 -18.85
N VAL A 149 8.81 -1.38 -19.43
CA VAL A 149 7.49 -1.36 -18.80
C VAL A 149 6.92 -2.77 -18.68
N LEU A 150 7.02 -3.59 -19.72
CA LEU A 150 6.56 -4.99 -19.67
C LEU A 150 7.32 -5.79 -18.61
N HIS A 151 8.65 -5.64 -18.55
CA HIS A 151 9.47 -6.30 -17.53
C HIS A 151 9.07 -5.85 -16.11
N GLY A 152 8.86 -4.56 -15.90
CA GLY A 152 8.39 -4.02 -14.62
C GLY A 152 7.00 -4.53 -14.21
N MET A 153 6.16 -4.86 -15.19
CA MET A 153 4.85 -5.48 -14.98
C MET A 153 4.90 -7.02 -15.00
N GLN A 154 6.12 -7.61 -14.90
CA GLN A 154 6.36 -9.06 -14.88
C GLN A 154 5.86 -9.80 -16.13
N PHE A 155 5.98 -9.17 -17.30
CA PHE A 155 5.88 -9.84 -18.60
C PHE A 155 7.28 -9.97 -19.18
N PHE A 156 7.77 -11.19 -19.29
CA PHE A 156 9.11 -11.48 -19.76
C PHE A 156 9.11 -11.81 -21.26
N PRO A 157 10.26 -11.80 -21.96
CA PRO A 157 10.31 -12.09 -23.40
C PRO A 157 9.64 -13.41 -23.81
N VAL A 158 9.63 -14.42 -22.93
CA VAL A 158 8.94 -15.71 -23.15
C VAL A 158 7.42 -15.56 -23.20
N ASP A 159 6.87 -14.45 -22.70
CA ASP A 159 5.44 -14.19 -22.66
C ASP A 159 4.95 -13.36 -23.84
N TYR A 160 5.83 -12.67 -24.55
CA TYR A 160 5.47 -11.66 -25.56
C TYR A 160 4.57 -12.17 -26.68
N ASP A 161 4.76 -13.41 -27.10
CA ASP A 161 3.97 -14.04 -28.16
C ASP A 161 2.65 -14.67 -27.66
N LYS A 162 2.40 -14.64 -26.34
CA LYS A 162 1.16 -15.19 -25.78
C LYS A 162 -0.04 -14.34 -26.20
N PRO A 163 -1.15 -14.96 -26.64
CA PRO A 163 -2.37 -14.25 -26.95
C PRO A 163 -3.01 -13.69 -25.65
N ILE A 164 -3.48 -12.46 -25.71
CA ILE A 164 -4.07 -11.77 -24.54
C ILE A 164 -5.28 -12.53 -23.97
N GLN A 165 -6.02 -13.25 -24.82
CA GLN A 165 -7.15 -14.06 -24.37
C GLN A 165 -6.77 -15.14 -23.37
N SER A 166 -5.53 -15.65 -23.42
CA SER A 166 -5.03 -16.69 -22.51
C SER A 166 -4.64 -16.16 -21.12
N LEU A 167 -4.59 -14.84 -20.96
CA LEU A 167 -4.19 -14.19 -19.71
C LEU A 167 -5.30 -14.25 -18.67
N SER A 168 -4.91 -14.38 -17.40
CA SER A 168 -5.82 -14.22 -16.26
C SER A 168 -6.34 -12.77 -16.15
N GLY A 169 -7.45 -12.56 -15.43
CA GLY A 169 -8.00 -11.21 -15.20
C GLY A 169 -6.97 -10.22 -14.65
N GLY A 170 -6.22 -10.61 -13.62
CA GLY A 170 -5.17 -9.77 -13.05
C GLY A 170 -4.02 -9.49 -14.02
N GLN A 171 -3.65 -10.44 -14.89
CA GLN A 171 -2.66 -10.19 -15.94
C GLN A 171 -3.18 -9.22 -17.00
N LYS A 172 -4.46 -9.32 -17.39
CA LYS A 172 -5.09 -8.36 -18.31
C LYS A 172 -5.11 -6.95 -17.75
N THR A 173 -5.40 -6.81 -16.44
CA THR A 173 -5.37 -5.50 -15.76
C THR A 173 -3.95 -4.93 -15.72
N ARG A 174 -2.92 -5.75 -15.39
CA ARG A 174 -1.51 -5.33 -15.43
C ARG A 174 -1.08 -4.90 -16.84
N LEU A 175 -1.52 -5.61 -17.86
CA LEU A 175 -1.23 -5.26 -19.26
C LEU A 175 -1.92 -3.95 -19.67
N ALA A 176 -3.16 -3.71 -19.22
CA ALA A 176 -3.87 -2.46 -19.44
C ALA A 176 -3.14 -1.27 -18.77
N LEU A 177 -2.66 -1.46 -17.54
CA LEU A 177 -1.82 -0.47 -16.86
C LEU A 177 -0.53 -0.21 -17.65
N ALA A 178 0.19 -1.25 -18.08
CA ALA A 178 1.40 -1.12 -18.91
C ALA A 178 1.14 -0.30 -20.17
N LYS A 179 0.04 -0.61 -20.88
CA LYS A 179 -0.39 0.11 -22.08
C LYS A 179 -0.64 1.60 -21.79
N LEU A 180 -1.33 1.90 -20.70
CA LEU A 180 -1.62 3.27 -20.30
C LEU A 180 -0.35 4.04 -19.92
N LEU A 181 0.59 3.43 -19.18
CA LEU A 181 1.86 4.05 -18.81
C LEU A 181 2.72 4.40 -20.05
N LEU A 182 2.71 3.56 -21.08
CA LEU A 182 3.44 3.78 -22.32
C LEU A 182 2.86 4.94 -23.15
N THR A 183 1.56 5.24 -23.05
CA THR A 183 0.95 6.38 -23.75
C THR A 183 1.37 7.73 -23.16
N LYS A 184 1.92 7.75 -21.92
CA LYS A 184 2.42 8.94 -21.21
C LYS A 184 1.45 10.14 -21.29
N PRO A 185 0.16 10.02 -20.85
CA PRO A 185 -0.78 11.13 -20.87
C PRO A 185 -0.36 12.28 -19.95
N ASP A 186 -0.83 13.51 -20.22
CA ASP A 186 -0.56 14.69 -19.38
C ASP A 186 -1.24 14.61 -18.01
N LEU A 187 -2.40 13.96 -17.95
CA LEU A 187 -3.12 13.60 -16.72
C LEU A 187 -3.37 12.10 -16.70
N LEU A 188 -2.72 11.41 -15.78
CA LEU A 188 -2.88 9.98 -15.54
C LEU A 188 -3.84 9.77 -14.37
N ILE A 189 -4.95 9.08 -14.60
CA ILE A 189 -5.96 8.75 -13.60
C ILE A 189 -5.94 7.26 -13.35
N LEU A 190 -5.72 6.87 -12.09
CA LEU A 190 -5.59 5.47 -11.68
C LEU A 190 -6.61 5.15 -10.58
N ASP A 191 -7.53 4.23 -10.87
CA ASP A 191 -8.52 3.73 -9.88
C ASP A 191 -8.08 2.34 -9.39
N GLU A 192 -7.57 2.28 -8.14
CA GLU A 192 -7.05 1.09 -7.48
C GLU A 192 -5.98 0.32 -8.28
N PRO A 193 -4.89 1.00 -8.75
CA PRO A 193 -3.88 0.36 -9.58
C PRO A 193 -3.06 -0.71 -8.84
N THR A 194 -3.08 -0.70 -7.51
CA THR A 194 -2.34 -1.61 -6.64
C THR A 194 -2.98 -2.99 -6.51
N ASN A 195 -4.26 -3.12 -6.89
CA ASN A 195 -4.96 -4.39 -6.84
C ASN A 195 -4.32 -5.42 -7.80
N HIS A 196 -4.13 -6.64 -7.32
CA HIS A 196 -3.54 -7.75 -8.07
C HIS A 196 -2.06 -7.59 -8.44
N LEU A 197 -1.37 -6.57 -7.93
CA LEU A 197 0.07 -6.41 -8.06
C LEU A 197 0.78 -7.10 -6.88
N ASP A 198 1.87 -7.78 -7.17
CA ASP A 198 2.78 -8.23 -6.13
C ASP A 198 3.74 -7.11 -5.71
N ILE A 199 4.45 -7.35 -4.63
CA ILE A 199 5.31 -6.36 -3.98
C ILE A 199 6.40 -5.83 -4.93
N ASP A 200 6.98 -6.69 -5.77
CA ASP A 200 8.03 -6.30 -6.70
C ASP A 200 7.49 -5.38 -7.80
N THR A 201 6.32 -5.72 -8.37
CA THR A 201 5.62 -4.88 -9.35
C THR A 201 5.20 -3.54 -8.74
N LEU A 202 4.69 -3.55 -7.48
CA LEU A 202 4.36 -2.32 -6.76
C LEU A 202 5.58 -1.40 -6.58
N SER A 203 6.71 -1.95 -6.16
CA SER A 203 7.96 -1.20 -5.96
C SER A 203 8.51 -0.63 -7.27
N TRP A 204 8.31 -1.33 -8.38
CA TRP A 204 8.64 -0.81 -9.71
C TRP A 204 7.70 0.32 -10.11
N LEU A 205 6.37 0.16 -9.91
CA LEU A 205 5.36 1.14 -10.25
C LEU A 205 5.56 2.45 -9.47
N GLU A 206 5.89 2.38 -8.19
CA GLU A 206 6.22 3.54 -7.35
C GLU A 206 7.35 4.36 -7.96
N ARG A 207 8.47 3.71 -8.27
CA ARG A 207 9.63 4.38 -8.89
C ARG A 207 9.29 4.99 -10.24
N TYR A 208 8.48 4.31 -11.05
CA TYR A 208 8.04 4.81 -12.33
C TYR A 208 7.16 6.07 -12.17
N LEU A 209 6.18 6.03 -11.25
CA LEU A 209 5.26 7.15 -11.01
C LEU A 209 5.95 8.35 -10.34
N GLN A 210 6.96 8.14 -9.50
CA GLN A 210 7.79 9.23 -8.97
C GLN A 210 8.49 10.01 -10.08
N GLY A 211 9.00 9.32 -11.11
CA GLY A 211 9.64 9.92 -12.29
C GLY A 211 8.68 10.36 -13.40
N TYR A 212 7.38 10.16 -13.24
CA TYR A 212 6.41 10.42 -14.29
C TYR A 212 6.33 11.92 -14.67
N PRO A 213 6.36 12.30 -15.97
CA PRO A 213 6.44 13.69 -16.38
C PRO A 213 5.11 14.45 -16.22
N GLY A 214 3.96 13.79 -16.33
CA GLY A 214 2.62 14.38 -16.23
C GLY A 214 2.11 14.50 -14.79
N ALA A 215 0.86 14.95 -14.65
CA ALA A 215 0.11 14.93 -13.40
C ALA A 215 -0.52 13.56 -13.16
N ILE A 216 -0.70 13.18 -11.90
CA ILE A 216 -1.27 11.91 -11.51
C ILE A 216 -2.40 12.14 -10.51
N LEU A 217 -3.54 11.48 -10.74
CA LEU A 217 -4.67 11.41 -9.82
C LEU A 217 -4.94 9.95 -9.50
N ILE A 218 -4.77 9.55 -8.24
CA ILE A 218 -4.80 8.14 -7.80
C ILE A 218 -5.89 7.95 -6.75
N VAL A 219 -6.67 6.89 -6.89
CA VAL A 219 -7.43 6.25 -5.81
C VAL A 219 -6.72 4.96 -5.45
N SER A 220 -6.33 4.79 -4.19
CA SER A 220 -5.78 3.53 -3.68
C SER A 220 -6.07 3.34 -2.20
N HIS A 221 -6.16 2.09 -1.79
CA HIS A 221 -6.24 1.65 -0.41
C HIS A 221 -4.91 1.12 0.14
N ASP A 222 -3.82 1.28 -0.62
CA ASP A 222 -2.45 0.97 -0.19
C ASP A 222 -1.79 2.23 0.40
N ARG A 223 -1.69 2.27 1.74
CA ARG A 223 -1.12 3.41 2.50
C ARG A 223 0.35 3.64 2.15
N TYR A 224 1.12 2.55 2.04
CA TYR A 224 2.55 2.63 1.75
C TYR A 224 2.79 3.19 0.35
N PHE A 225 2.04 2.70 -0.64
CA PHE A 225 2.08 3.22 -2.00
C PHE A 225 1.74 4.71 -2.08
N LEU A 226 0.65 5.13 -1.41
CA LEU A 226 0.26 6.54 -1.37
C LEU A 226 1.33 7.40 -0.73
N ASP A 227 1.95 6.93 0.35
CA ASP A 227 2.97 7.68 1.08
C ASP A 227 4.23 7.93 0.24
N GLN A 228 4.60 6.97 -0.62
CA GLN A 228 5.76 7.06 -1.50
C GLN A 228 5.51 7.92 -2.76
N VAL A 229 4.27 7.98 -3.25
CA VAL A 229 3.99 8.57 -4.58
C VAL A 229 3.39 9.95 -4.47
N VAL A 230 2.50 10.24 -3.48
CA VAL A 230 1.67 11.44 -3.52
C VAL A 230 2.27 12.61 -2.74
N ASN A 231 1.94 13.84 -3.20
CA ASN A 231 2.29 15.09 -2.53
C ASN A 231 1.07 15.95 -2.15
N PHE A 232 -0.13 15.54 -2.58
CA PHE A 232 -1.40 16.14 -2.18
C PHE A 232 -2.42 15.04 -1.92
N VAL A 233 -3.25 15.23 -0.90
CA VAL A 233 -4.36 14.33 -0.58
C VAL A 233 -5.66 15.12 -0.60
N TYR A 234 -6.65 14.61 -1.35
CA TYR A 234 -8.02 15.08 -1.32
C TYR A 234 -8.90 14.04 -0.65
N GLU A 235 -9.48 14.41 0.48
CA GLU A 235 -10.41 13.56 1.21
C GLU A 235 -11.84 13.81 0.76
N VAL A 236 -12.53 12.75 0.33
CA VAL A 236 -13.98 12.77 0.03
C VAL A 236 -14.71 12.27 1.27
N SER A 237 -15.43 13.19 1.94
CA SER A 237 -16.22 12.90 3.14
C SER A 237 -17.52 13.73 3.10
N ARG A 238 -18.65 13.11 3.48
CA ARG A 238 -19.96 13.76 3.53
C ARG A 238 -20.29 14.57 2.26
N HIS A 239 -20.07 13.96 1.09
CA HIS A 239 -20.31 14.53 -0.25
C HIS A 239 -19.41 15.73 -0.61
N LYS A 240 -18.46 16.11 0.25
CA LYS A 240 -17.52 17.23 0.06
C LYS A 240 -16.09 16.72 -0.09
N VAL A 241 -15.25 17.58 -0.64
CA VAL A 241 -13.83 17.29 -0.83
C VAL A 241 -12.99 18.33 -0.09
N LYS A 242 -12.02 17.84 0.70
CA LYS A 242 -11.07 18.69 1.43
C LYS A 242 -9.64 18.36 0.99
N ARG A 243 -8.84 19.40 0.71
CA ARG A 243 -7.44 19.29 0.29
C ARG A 243 -6.49 19.33 1.48
N PHE A 244 -5.49 18.45 1.45
CA PHE A 244 -4.36 18.42 2.36
C PHE A 244 -3.05 18.46 1.56
N VAL A 245 -2.02 19.09 2.12
CA VAL A 245 -0.69 19.20 1.50
C VAL A 245 0.25 18.24 2.19
N GLY A 246 0.98 17.46 1.43
CA GLY A 246 1.91 16.45 1.91
C GLY A 246 1.52 15.04 1.47
N ASN A 247 2.27 14.06 1.96
CA ASN A 247 2.01 12.65 1.73
C ASN A 247 0.86 12.11 2.60
N TYR A 248 0.58 10.81 2.49
CA TYR A 248 -0.54 10.20 3.21
C TYR A 248 -0.36 10.23 4.74
N SER A 249 0.85 10.03 5.25
CA SER A 249 1.17 10.12 6.69
C SER A 249 0.94 11.53 7.23
N SER A 250 1.39 12.56 6.50
CA SER A 250 1.15 13.97 6.86
C SER A 250 -0.35 14.31 6.90
N TYR A 251 -1.13 13.75 5.96
CA TYR A 251 -2.59 13.89 5.96
C TYR A 251 -3.21 13.31 7.22
N LEU A 252 -2.81 12.10 7.64
CA LEU A 252 -3.33 11.46 8.86
C LEU A 252 -3.05 12.29 10.10
N ASP A 253 -1.82 12.82 10.23
CA ASP A 253 -1.43 13.67 11.34
C ASP A 253 -2.23 14.98 11.39
N GLU A 254 -2.42 15.63 10.23
CA GLU A 254 -3.20 16.86 10.14
C GLU A 254 -4.69 16.60 10.43
N LYS A 255 -5.23 15.48 9.94
CA LYS A 255 -6.60 15.05 10.22
C LYS A 255 -6.80 14.80 11.71
N ALA A 256 -5.89 14.09 12.39
CA ALA A 256 -5.95 13.84 13.83
C ALA A 256 -5.96 15.15 14.65
N LYS A 257 -5.03 16.07 14.33
CA LYS A 257 -4.98 17.40 14.99
C LYS A 257 -6.23 18.23 14.75
N THR A 258 -6.77 18.18 13.53
CA THR A 258 -8.01 18.88 13.18
C THR A 258 -9.19 18.31 13.96
N TYR A 259 -9.29 16.97 14.01
CA TYR A 259 -10.33 16.28 14.76
C TYR A 259 -10.32 16.62 16.25
N GLU A 260 -9.17 16.60 16.90
CA GLU A 260 -9.04 16.99 18.31
C GLU A 260 -9.50 18.44 18.56
N ARG A 261 -9.14 19.35 17.66
CA ARG A 261 -9.55 20.75 17.76
C ARG A 261 -11.06 20.91 17.58
N ASP A 262 -11.61 20.23 16.59
CA ASP A 262 -13.03 20.30 16.26
C ASP A 262 -13.88 19.63 17.36
N LEU A 263 -13.40 18.54 17.97
CA LEU A 263 -14.02 17.89 19.12
C LEU A 263 -14.07 18.84 20.33
N LYS A 264 -12.95 19.48 20.67
CA LYS A 264 -12.91 20.48 21.75
C LYS A 264 -13.87 21.65 21.51
N THR A 265 -14.02 22.06 20.26
CA THR A 265 -14.93 23.14 19.87
C THR A 265 -16.39 22.69 19.97
N PHE A 266 -16.68 21.47 19.49
CA PHE A 266 -17.99 20.85 19.60
C PHE A 266 -18.44 20.69 21.05
N ASP A 267 -17.59 20.15 21.92
CA ASP A 267 -17.88 19.97 23.35
C ASP A 267 -18.22 21.31 24.01
N LYS A 268 -17.43 22.37 23.74
CA LYS A 268 -17.73 23.73 24.25
C LYS A 268 -19.08 24.25 23.76
N GLN A 269 -19.39 24.04 22.45
CA GLN A 269 -20.67 24.46 21.89
C GLN A 269 -21.84 23.68 22.50
N GLN A 270 -21.67 22.36 22.71
CA GLN A 270 -22.70 21.53 23.37
C GLN A 270 -22.95 21.95 24.82
N GLU A 271 -21.89 22.27 25.59
CA GLU A 271 -22.06 22.80 26.92
C GLU A 271 -22.78 24.16 26.91
N GLU A 272 -22.45 25.06 25.99
CA GLU A 272 -23.11 26.34 25.84
C GLU A 272 -24.57 26.19 25.44
N LYS A 273 -24.86 25.31 24.48
CA LYS A 273 -26.21 24.96 24.05
C LYS A 273 -27.04 24.41 25.20
N ALA A 274 -26.49 23.46 25.96
CA ALA A 274 -27.16 22.88 27.14
C ALA A 274 -27.46 23.93 28.22
N LYS A 275 -26.51 24.87 28.51
CA LYS A 275 -26.71 25.97 29.44
C LYS A 275 -27.81 26.93 28.97
N LEU A 276 -27.87 27.23 27.70
CA LEU A 276 -28.91 28.08 27.10
C LEU A 276 -30.28 27.41 27.15
N GLU A 277 -30.37 26.10 26.81
CA GLU A 277 -31.59 25.32 26.88
C GLU A 277 -32.13 25.22 28.30
N ASP A 278 -31.29 24.88 29.27
CA ASP A 278 -31.65 24.82 30.70
C ASP A 278 -32.15 26.18 31.21
N PHE A 279 -31.46 27.28 30.83
CA PHE A 279 -31.90 28.63 31.20
C PHE A 279 -33.28 28.96 30.62
N VAL A 280 -33.50 28.65 29.33
CA VAL A 280 -34.79 28.89 28.67
C VAL A 280 -35.88 28.07 29.32
N GLN A 281 -35.65 26.78 29.60
CA GLN A 281 -36.63 25.90 30.24
C GLN A 281 -37.03 26.36 31.62
N ARG A 282 -36.08 26.80 32.49
CA ARG A 282 -36.36 27.25 33.85
C ARG A 282 -37.04 28.62 33.93
N ASN A 283 -36.85 29.48 32.93
CA ASN A 283 -37.26 30.87 32.99
C ASN A 283 -38.42 31.23 32.04
N LEU A 284 -38.87 30.31 31.18
CA LEU A 284 -39.97 30.58 30.24
C LEU A 284 -41.32 30.77 30.96
N ALA A 285 -41.53 30.09 32.09
CA ALA A 285 -42.80 30.13 32.85
C ALA A 285 -42.86 31.29 33.85
N ARG A 286 -41.80 32.07 34.09
CA ARG A 286 -41.78 33.15 35.07
C ARG A 286 -41.97 34.51 34.39
N ALA A 287 -43.03 35.27 34.77
CA ALA A 287 -43.38 36.53 34.13
C ALA A 287 -42.23 37.58 34.12
N SER A 288 -41.37 37.62 35.17
CA SER A 288 -40.25 38.56 35.28
C SER A 288 -39.06 38.24 34.36
N THR A 289 -38.89 36.99 33.94
CA THR A 289 -37.72 36.52 33.14
C THR A 289 -38.08 36.08 31.73
N THR A 290 -39.37 36.06 31.36
CA THR A 290 -39.86 35.57 30.05
C THR A 290 -39.22 36.30 28.87
N LYS A 291 -39.05 37.63 28.91
CA LYS A 291 -38.39 38.39 27.84
C LYS A 291 -36.95 37.97 27.65
N MET A 292 -36.21 37.68 28.70
CA MET A 292 -34.82 37.23 28.65
C MET A 292 -34.69 35.80 28.13
N ALA A 293 -35.64 34.92 28.54
CA ALA A 293 -35.73 33.57 28.04
C ALA A 293 -36.05 33.54 26.53
N GLN A 294 -36.97 34.38 26.06
CA GLN A 294 -37.27 34.54 24.61
C GLN A 294 -36.09 35.08 23.81
N SER A 295 -35.30 36.00 24.36
CA SER A 295 -34.08 36.50 23.72
C SER A 295 -33.04 35.38 23.55
N ARG A 296 -32.81 34.58 24.60
CA ARG A 296 -31.85 33.46 24.55
C ARG A 296 -32.36 32.30 23.65
N ARG A 297 -33.67 32.09 23.60
CA ARG A 297 -34.27 31.15 22.64
C ARG A 297 -34.02 31.57 21.20
N LYS A 298 -34.14 32.86 20.86
CA LYS A 298 -33.80 33.37 19.53
C LYS A 298 -32.30 33.19 19.19
N VAL A 299 -31.41 33.29 20.20
CA VAL A 299 -29.98 32.98 20.01
C VAL A 299 -29.82 31.50 19.69
N LEU A 300 -30.45 30.59 20.44
CA LEU A 300 -30.45 29.15 20.20
C LEU A 300 -30.92 28.78 18.79
N GLU A 301 -32.00 29.41 18.30
CA GLU A 301 -32.60 29.20 16.99
C GLU A 301 -31.77 29.81 15.82
N LYS A 302 -30.98 30.88 16.10
CA LYS A 302 -30.17 31.56 15.06
C LYS A 302 -28.73 31.08 14.97
N THR A 303 -28.22 30.44 16.02
CA THR A 303 -26.83 29.96 16.08
C THR A 303 -26.76 28.63 15.30
N GLU A 304 -25.92 28.61 14.29
CA GLU A 304 -25.55 27.37 13.59
C GLU A 304 -24.63 26.57 14.52
N TRP A 305 -25.19 25.55 15.14
CA TRP A 305 -24.45 24.62 15.99
C TRP A 305 -23.66 23.66 15.13
N MET A 306 -22.42 23.41 15.54
CA MET A 306 -21.55 22.46 14.84
C MET A 306 -22.11 21.05 14.99
N ASP A 307 -22.15 20.31 13.88
CA ASP A 307 -22.43 18.88 13.91
C ASP A 307 -21.26 18.14 14.57
N SER A 308 -21.53 16.93 15.06
CA SER A 308 -20.48 16.08 15.63
C SER A 308 -19.33 15.90 14.64
N PRO A 309 -18.06 16.10 15.06
CA PRO A 309 -16.91 15.87 14.20
C PRO A 309 -16.85 14.44 13.65
N ASP A 310 -16.19 14.25 12.54
CA ASP A 310 -16.14 13.01 11.75
C ASP A 310 -15.61 11.74 12.48
N GLY A 311 -15.37 11.78 13.79
CA GLY A 311 -14.94 10.63 14.59
C GLY A 311 -16.05 9.82 15.24
N ASP A 312 -17.30 10.31 15.24
CA ASP A 312 -18.44 9.61 15.86
C ASP A 312 -19.14 8.58 14.93
N GLU A 313 -18.68 8.46 13.70
CA GLU A 313 -19.10 7.34 12.88
C GLU A 313 -18.50 6.06 13.47
N LYS A 314 -19.38 5.16 13.88
CA LYS A 314 -19.04 3.89 14.54
C LYS A 314 -17.93 3.17 13.79
N SER A 315 -16.70 3.23 14.30
CA SER A 315 -15.65 2.34 13.85
C SER A 315 -15.99 0.92 14.33
N ALA A 316 -15.80 -0.07 13.48
CA ALA A 316 -15.94 -1.46 13.88
C ALA A 316 -14.98 -1.74 15.04
N LYS A 317 -15.48 -2.30 16.14
CA LYS A 317 -14.65 -2.73 17.29
C LYS A 317 -14.90 -4.22 17.48
N PHE A 318 -13.99 -5.05 16.98
CA PHE A 318 -14.05 -6.48 17.21
C PHE A 318 -12.68 -7.01 17.63
N GLY A 319 -12.66 -8.14 18.31
CA GLY A 319 -11.46 -8.85 18.70
C GLY A 319 -11.69 -10.34 18.53
N PHE A 320 -10.66 -11.05 18.08
CA PHE A 320 -10.68 -12.49 17.99
C PHE A 320 -10.40 -13.10 19.37
N THR A 321 -11.16 -14.14 19.71
CA THR A 321 -10.98 -14.90 20.94
C THR A 321 -10.74 -16.36 20.58
N ILE A 322 -10.01 -17.10 21.44
CA ILE A 322 -9.78 -18.53 21.28
C ILE A 322 -10.60 -19.32 22.30
N ASP A 323 -11.07 -20.49 21.88
CA ASP A 323 -11.80 -21.40 22.79
C ASP A 323 -10.81 -22.24 23.61
N ARG A 324 -9.72 -22.72 22.98
CA ARG A 324 -8.68 -23.55 23.60
C ARG A 324 -7.31 -23.22 23.01
N GLN A 325 -6.28 -23.17 23.85
CA GLN A 325 -4.90 -22.98 23.38
C GLN A 325 -4.37 -24.22 22.64
N SER A 326 -3.56 -23.97 21.59
CA SER A 326 -2.79 -25.01 20.89
C SER A 326 -1.59 -25.47 21.70
N GLY A 327 -0.99 -26.59 21.31
CA GLY A 327 0.35 -26.97 21.75
C GLY A 327 1.41 -25.94 21.33
N ASN A 328 2.65 -26.10 21.81
CA ASN A 328 3.74 -25.17 21.44
C ASN A 328 4.12 -25.31 19.97
N ASP A 329 4.25 -26.53 19.46
CA ASP A 329 4.39 -26.79 18.03
C ASP A 329 2.99 -26.76 17.40
N VAL A 330 2.75 -25.85 16.45
CA VAL A 330 1.46 -25.69 15.76
C VAL A 330 1.47 -26.42 14.43
N LEU A 331 2.54 -26.21 13.62
CA LEU A 331 2.63 -26.75 12.28
C LEU A 331 4.09 -26.99 11.90
N LYS A 332 4.38 -28.15 11.28
CA LYS A 332 5.68 -28.44 10.70
C LYS A 332 5.52 -29.00 9.29
N LEU A 333 6.16 -28.36 8.34
CA LEU A 333 6.25 -28.77 6.93
C LEU A 333 7.65 -29.34 6.70
N GLU A 334 7.75 -30.53 6.09
CA GLU A 334 8.99 -31.19 5.75
C GLU A 334 9.01 -31.55 4.27
N ASP A 335 9.86 -30.84 3.52
CA ASP A 335 10.08 -31.02 2.07
C ASP A 335 8.75 -31.05 1.26
N VAL A 336 7.82 -30.16 1.62
CA VAL A 336 6.47 -30.15 1.04
C VAL A 336 6.50 -29.54 -0.36
N THR A 337 5.97 -30.30 -1.31
CA THR A 337 5.73 -29.85 -2.69
C THR A 337 4.22 -29.67 -2.88
N VAL A 338 3.81 -28.49 -3.33
CA VAL A 338 2.40 -28.15 -3.56
C VAL A 338 2.10 -27.87 -5.02
N GLY A 339 0.88 -28.15 -5.45
CA GLY A 339 0.44 -27.90 -6.82
C GLY A 339 -0.93 -28.48 -7.15
N TYR A 340 -1.33 -28.37 -8.40
CA TYR A 340 -2.63 -28.85 -8.90
C TYR A 340 -2.46 -29.97 -9.94
N SER A 341 -3.29 -30.99 -9.85
CA SER A 341 -3.36 -32.09 -10.83
C SER A 341 -1.98 -32.71 -11.16
N GLY A 342 -1.12 -32.84 -10.13
CA GLY A 342 0.22 -33.41 -10.27
C GLY A 342 1.27 -32.47 -10.89
N LYS A 343 0.90 -31.22 -11.22
CA LYS A 343 1.87 -30.20 -11.63
C LYS A 343 2.32 -29.42 -10.41
N PRO A 344 3.61 -29.49 -10.03
CA PRO A 344 4.12 -28.75 -8.90
C PRO A 344 4.18 -27.26 -9.22
N VAL A 345 3.90 -26.43 -8.21
CA VAL A 345 3.98 -24.98 -8.26
C VAL A 345 5.08 -24.46 -7.34
N SER A 346 5.23 -25.08 -6.16
CA SER A 346 6.32 -24.79 -5.23
C SER A 346 6.91 -26.11 -4.72
N HIS A 347 8.23 -26.12 -4.49
CA HIS A 347 9.01 -27.32 -4.14
C HIS A 347 9.70 -27.13 -2.79
N ASP A 348 9.96 -28.24 -2.11
CA ASP A 348 10.86 -28.36 -0.96
C ASP A 348 10.62 -27.34 0.16
N VAL A 349 9.34 -27.02 0.39
CA VAL A 349 8.95 -26.05 1.40
C VAL A 349 9.17 -26.65 2.79
N LYS A 350 10.04 -26.01 3.59
CA LYS A 350 10.29 -26.29 4.98
C LYS A 350 9.81 -25.14 5.83
N LEU A 351 8.96 -25.41 6.81
CA LEU A 351 8.41 -24.39 7.69
C LEU A 351 8.12 -24.97 9.07
N ARG A 352 8.46 -24.23 10.11
CA ARG A 352 8.04 -24.49 11.48
C ARG A 352 7.26 -23.30 12.01
N VAL A 353 6.08 -23.57 12.57
CA VAL A 353 5.20 -22.57 13.16
C VAL A 353 4.99 -22.93 14.62
N PHE A 354 5.32 -22.00 15.49
CA PHE A 354 5.11 -22.13 16.92
C PHE A 354 3.86 -21.36 17.36
N ARG A 355 3.42 -21.64 18.59
CA ARG A 355 2.30 -20.91 19.18
C ARG A 355 2.64 -19.43 19.30
N GLU A 356 1.67 -18.57 18.97
CA GLU A 356 1.77 -17.11 18.97
C GLU A 356 2.71 -16.53 17.89
N ASP A 357 3.26 -17.39 17.00
CA ASP A 357 3.96 -16.89 15.81
C ASP A 357 2.99 -16.10 14.90
N ARG A 358 3.51 -15.03 14.31
CA ARG A 358 2.81 -14.20 13.33
C ARG A 358 3.65 -14.16 12.06
N ILE A 359 3.29 -15.01 11.12
CA ILE A 359 4.09 -15.31 9.94
C ILE A 359 3.43 -14.73 8.70
N ALA A 360 4.13 -13.82 8.02
CA ALA A 360 3.77 -13.36 6.70
C ALA A 360 4.43 -14.22 5.62
N LEU A 361 3.66 -14.73 4.69
CA LEU A 361 4.14 -15.45 3.51
C LEU A 361 4.16 -14.51 2.32
N VAL A 362 5.35 -14.17 1.82
CA VAL A 362 5.57 -13.26 0.70
C VAL A 362 6.19 -13.98 -0.50
N GLY A 363 6.16 -13.36 -1.67
CA GLY A 363 6.76 -13.89 -2.90
C GLY A 363 5.96 -13.49 -4.14
N PRO A 364 6.49 -13.73 -5.35
CA PRO A 364 5.84 -13.33 -6.59
C PRO A 364 4.48 -14.02 -6.80
N ASN A 365 3.67 -13.42 -7.66
CA ASN A 365 2.39 -14.00 -8.02
C ASN A 365 2.58 -15.31 -8.78
N GLY A 366 1.76 -16.32 -8.42
CA GLY A 366 1.82 -17.65 -9.06
C GLY A 366 2.85 -18.61 -8.45
N VAL A 367 3.66 -18.20 -7.46
CA VAL A 367 4.65 -19.08 -6.80
C VAL A 367 4.03 -20.14 -5.88
N GLY A 368 2.71 -20.09 -5.64
CA GLY A 368 2.01 -21.12 -4.87
C GLY A 368 1.66 -20.74 -3.43
N LYS A 369 1.67 -19.46 -3.05
CA LYS A 369 1.31 -18.98 -1.70
C LYS A 369 -0.06 -19.48 -1.25
N SER A 370 -1.11 -19.17 -1.98
CA SER A 370 -2.49 -19.62 -1.69
C SER A 370 -2.63 -21.14 -1.76
N THR A 371 -1.90 -21.80 -2.68
CA THR A 371 -1.89 -23.25 -2.79
C THR A 371 -1.28 -23.89 -1.54
N LEU A 372 -0.20 -23.31 -0.99
CA LEU A 372 0.40 -23.75 0.26
C LEU A 372 -0.58 -23.58 1.43
N LEU A 373 -1.27 -22.44 1.55
CA LEU A 373 -2.27 -22.24 2.60
C LEU A 373 -3.41 -23.26 2.50
N LYS A 374 -3.95 -23.51 1.28
CA LYS A 374 -4.98 -24.53 1.04
C LYS A 374 -4.51 -25.93 1.37
N THR A 375 -3.22 -26.22 1.13
CA THR A 375 -2.63 -27.52 1.51
C THR A 375 -2.49 -27.65 3.03
N VAL A 376 -2.12 -26.59 3.72
CA VAL A 376 -2.03 -26.55 5.19
C VAL A 376 -3.40 -26.78 5.85
N VAL A 377 -4.48 -26.19 5.32
CA VAL A 377 -5.83 -26.42 5.84
C VAL A 377 -6.46 -27.73 5.37
N LYS A 378 -5.74 -28.55 4.59
CA LYS A 378 -6.16 -29.86 4.04
C LYS A 378 -7.22 -29.80 2.93
N ASP A 379 -7.42 -28.64 2.31
CA ASP A 379 -8.29 -28.53 1.13
C ASP A 379 -7.69 -29.21 -0.09
N ILE A 380 -6.34 -29.18 -0.21
CA ILE A 380 -5.58 -29.78 -1.30
C ILE A 380 -4.51 -30.69 -0.67
N PRO A 381 -4.37 -31.95 -1.15
CA PRO A 381 -3.30 -32.81 -0.67
C PRO A 381 -1.92 -32.33 -1.20
N PRO A 382 -0.83 -32.47 -0.44
CA PRO A 382 0.51 -32.21 -0.92
C PRO A 382 0.88 -33.24 -2.02
N ILE A 383 1.70 -32.82 -3.01
CA ILE A 383 2.22 -33.72 -4.05
C ILE A 383 3.34 -34.59 -3.47
N ALA A 384 4.20 -34.02 -2.62
CA ALA A 384 5.27 -34.71 -1.93
C ALA A 384 5.54 -34.05 -0.57
N GLY A 385 6.30 -34.72 0.29
CA GLY A 385 6.62 -34.27 1.64
C GLY A 385 5.57 -34.63 2.67
N SER A 386 5.73 -34.11 3.90
CA SER A 386 4.82 -34.38 5.01
C SER A 386 4.47 -33.12 5.80
N ILE A 387 3.23 -33.09 6.29
CA ILE A 387 2.70 -32.00 7.13
C ILE A 387 2.31 -32.57 8.47
N HIS A 388 2.96 -32.08 9.52
CA HIS A 388 2.67 -32.46 10.89
C HIS A 388 1.93 -31.35 11.61
N TYR A 389 0.82 -31.70 12.23
CA TYR A 389 -0.04 -30.77 12.97
C TYR A 389 0.16 -30.98 14.47
N GLY A 390 0.27 -29.88 15.18
CA GLY A 390 0.40 -29.88 16.63
C GLY A 390 -0.87 -30.34 17.36
N THR A 391 -0.75 -30.52 18.68
CA THR A 391 -1.90 -30.89 19.50
C THR A 391 -2.89 -29.75 19.66
N ASN A 392 -4.20 -30.04 19.61
CA ASN A 392 -5.30 -29.10 19.77
C ASN A 392 -5.31 -27.93 18.77
N VAL A 393 -4.67 -28.04 17.63
CA VAL A 393 -4.69 -27.01 16.60
C VAL A 393 -6.07 -26.97 15.95
N GLN A 394 -6.68 -25.79 15.94
CA GLN A 394 -7.95 -25.49 15.25
C GLN A 394 -7.71 -24.34 14.28
N PHE A 395 -7.89 -24.61 13.00
CA PHE A 395 -7.72 -23.61 11.95
C PHE A 395 -8.99 -22.80 11.74
N GLY A 396 -8.83 -21.48 11.67
CA GLY A 396 -9.78 -20.56 11.05
C GLY A 396 -9.19 -20.10 9.74
N TYR A 397 -9.80 -20.47 8.62
CA TYR A 397 -9.31 -20.13 7.30
C TYR A 397 -10.16 -19.04 6.66
N TYR A 398 -9.50 -17.97 6.21
CA TYR A 398 -10.08 -16.92 5.40
C TYR A 398 -9.54 -17.05 3.97
N ASP A 399 -10.39 -17.42 3.03
CA ASP A 399 -10.09 -17.52 1.61
C ASP A 399 -10.65 -16.31 0.87
N GLN A 400 -9.83 -15.69 0.03
CA GLN A 400 -10.25 -14.61 -0.86
C GLN A 400 -11.45 -15.01 -1.76
N GLU A 401 -11.56 -16.30 -2.17
CA GLU A 401 -12.69 -16.80 -2.94
C GLU A 401 -13.96 -17.01 -2.09
N GLN A 402 -13.82 -17.38 -0.83
CA GLN A 402 -14.95 -17.49 0.11
C GLN A 402 -15.55 -16.12 0.44
N ALA A 403 -14.77 -15.04 0.36
CA ALA A 403 -15.29 -13.68 0.44
C ALA A 403 -16.21 -13.31 -0.77
N LYS A 404 -16.16 -14.10 -1.86
CA LYS A 404 -17.16 -14.04 -2.95
C LYS A 404 -18.46 -14.75 -2.57
N LEU A 405 -18.95 -14.49 -1.36
CA LEU A 405 -20.24 -15.03 -0.90
C LEU A 405 -21.30 -14.83 -1.99
N THR A 406 -21.89 -15.93 -2.45
CA THR A 406 -22.93 -15.93 -3.48
C THR A 406 -24.17 -16.59 -2.90
N GLY A 407 -25.28 -15.89 -2.90
CA GLY A 407 -26.55 -16.48 -2.41
C GLY A 407 -27.66 -15.47 -2.23
N LYS A 408 -28.87 -15.99 -2.12
CA LYS A 408 -30.09 -15.20 -1.83
C LYS A 408 -30.37 -15.07 -0.33
N ARG A 409 -29.48 -15.65 0.53
CA ARG A 409 -29.61 -15.55 1.98
C ARG A 409 -29.36 -14.12 2.44
N THR A 410 -29.97 -13.75 3.56
CA THR A 410 -29.65 -12.48 4.22
C THR A 410 -28.32 -12.59 4.98
N VAL A 411 -27.71 -11.44 5.29
CA VAL A 411 -26.48 -11.36 6.12
C VAL A 411 -26.69 -12.09 7.44
N LEU A 412 -27.84 -11.91 8.08
CA LEU A 412 -28.17 -12.58 9.34
C LEU A 412 -28.25 -14.10 9.16
N GLN A 413 -28.95 -14.57 8.12
CA GLN A 413 -29.09 -16.01 7.87
C GLN A 413 -27.77 -16.67 7.54
N GLU A 414 -26.88 -16.00 6.83
CA GLU A 414 -25.56 -16.52 6.46
C GLU A 414 -24.71 -16.86 7.67
N LEU A 415 -24.81 -16.09 8.77
CA LEU A 415 -24.14 -16.40 10.01
C LEU A 415 -24.95 -17.39 10.85
N TRP A 416 -26.24 -17.14 11.02
CA TRP A 416 -27.08 -17.89 11.97
C TRP A 416 -27.25 -19.36 11.60
N ASP A 417 -27.32 -19.68 10.32
CA ASP A 417 -27.46 -21.07 9.84
C ASP A 417 -26.27 -21.96 10.26
N GLU A 418 -25.06 -21.37 10.41
CA GLU A 418 -23.86 -22.11 10.89
C GLU A 418 -23.82 -22.26 12.41
N TRP A 419 -24.49 -21.35 13.16
CA TRP A 419 -24.56 -21.38 14.63
C TRP A 419 -26.02 -21.35 15.13
N PRO A 420 -26.83 -22.35 14.81
CA PRO A 420 -28.28 -22.34 15.09
C PRO A 420 -28.61 -22.35 16.59
N LEU A 421 -27.66 -22.70 17.45
CA LEU A 421 -27.84 -22.69 18.91
C LEU A 421 -27.64 -21.31 19.55
N MET A 422 -27.10 -20.33 18.79
CA MET A 422 -26.94 -18.97 19.28
C MET A 422 -28.25 -18.17 19.18
N ASN A 423 -28.48 -17.28 20.14
CA ASN A 423 -29.58 -16.34 20.08
C ASN A 423 -29.39 -15.35 18.93
N GLU A 424 -30.45 -14.98 18.25
CA GLU A 424 -30.42 -13.96 17.18
C GLU A 424 -29.79 -12.66 17.65
N LYS A 425 -30.03 -12.24 18.89
CA LYS A 425 -29.44 -11.04 19.48
C LYS A 425 -27.90 -11.09 19.51
N ASP A 426 -27.33 -12.26 19.80
CA ASP A 426 -25.88 -12.42 19.87
C ASP A 426 -25.26 -12.38 18.48
N VAL A 427 -25.89 -12.99 17.48
CA VAL A 427 -25.47 -12.91 16.08
C VAL A 427 -25.56 -11.47 15.56
N ARG A 428 -26.66 -10.75 15.88
CA ARG A 428 -26.81 -9.31 15.55
C ARG A 428 -25.74 -8.45 16.23
N ASN A 429 -25.36 -8.77 17.48
CA ASN A 429 -24.27 -8.07 18.19
C ASN A 429 -22.92 -8.28 17.49
N VAL A 430 -22.65 -9.51 17.02
CA VAL A 430 -21.46 -9.79 16.22
C VAL A 430 -21.49 -8.97 14.94
N LEU A 431 -22.56 -9.03 14.17
CA LEU A 431 -22.72 -8.26 12.93
C LEU A 431 -22.61 -6.75 13.17
N GLY A 432 -23.16 -6.25 14.29
CA GLY A 432 -23.03 -4.84 14.68
C GLY A 432 -21.59 -4.39 14.89
N ARG A 433 -20.71 -5.28 15.38
CA ARG A 433 -19.26 -4.99 15.49
C ARG A 433 -18.60 -4.84 14.13
N PHE A 434 -19.14 -5.48 13.09
CA PHE A 434 -18.69 -5.36 11.70
C PHE A 434 -19.49 -4.33 10.89
N LEU A 435 -20.17 -3.39 11.56
CA LEU A 435 -20.92 -2.28 10.98
C LEU A 435 -22.20 -2.69 10.21
N PHE A 436 -22.75 -3.87 10.49
CA PHE A 436 -24.07 -4.24 10.00
C PHE A 436 -25.10 -3.93 11.09
N SER A 437 -25.94 -2.92 10.88
CA SER A 437 -26.93 -2.48 11.86
C SER A 437 -28.30 -2.24 11.20
N GLY A 438 -29.37 -2.33 12.00
CA GLY A 438 -30.72 -2.07 11.52
C GLY A 438 -31.11 -2.97 10.33
N ASP A 439 -31.44 -2.36 9.21
CA ASP A 439 -31.89 -3.05 7.99
C ASP A 439 -30.76 -3.76 7.22
N ASP A 440 -29.48 -3.40 7.48
CA ASP A 440 -28.34 -4.00 6.78
C ASP A 440 -28.24 -5.51 7.00
N VAL A 441 -28.62 -6.00 8.19
CA VAL A 441 -28.61 -7.43 8.50
C VAL A 441 -29.62 -8.24 7.67
N SER A 442 -30.62 -7.55 7.11
CA SER A 442 -31.68 -8.13 6.27
C SER A 442 -31.36 -8.06 4.78
N LYS A 443 -30.29 -7.36 4.39
CA LYS A 443 -29.83 -7.30 3.00
C LYS A 443 -29.43 -8.68 2.50
N SER A 444 -29.72 -8.95 1.22
CA SER A 444 -29.23 -10.16 0.56
C SER A 444 -27.72 -10.10 0.36
N ILE A 445 -27.03 -11.21 0.56
CA ILE A 445 -25.59 -11.34 0.30
C ILE A 445 -25.22 -10.91 -1.13
N SER A 446 -26.09 -11.19 -2.11
CA SER A 446 -25.86 -10.82 -3.50
C SER A 446 -25.85 -9.29 -3.75
N SER A 447 -26.51 -8.51 -2.90
CA SER A 447 -26.58 -7.05 -3.00
C SER A 447 -25.43 -6.33 -2.30
N LEU A 448 -24.58 -7.07 -1.56
CA LEU A 448 -23.46 -6.50 -0.84
C LEU A 448 -22.28 -6.14 -1.76
N SER A 449 -21.61 -5.05 -1.44
CA SER A 449 -20.30 -4.70 -2.01
C SER A 449 -19.22 -5.73 -1.62
N GLY A 450 -18.10 -5.73 -2.34
CA GLY A 450 -16.96 -6.60 -2.02
C GLY A 450 -16.46 -6.44 -0.59
N GLY A 451 -16.34 -5.21 -0.12
CA GLY A 451 -15.93 -4.90 1.25
C GLY A 451 -16.94 -5.35 2.32
N GLU A 452 -18.25 -5.24 2.05
CA GLU A 452 -19.27 -5.76 2.96
C GLU A 452 -19.22 -7.29 3.04
N LYS A 453 -19.04 -7.98 1.91
CA LYS A 453 -18.85 -9.44 1.89
C LYS A 453 -17.64 -9.88 2.69
N ALA A 454 -16.51 -9.17 2.54
CA ALA A 454 -15.31 -9.43 3.33
C ALA A 454 -15.56 -9.28 4.84
N ARG A 455 -16.30 -8.24 5.27
CA ARG A 455 -16.68 -8.07 6.68
C ARG A 455 -17.58 -9.19 7.20
N VAL A 456 -18.50 -9.72 6.39
CA VAL A 456 -19.31 -10.90 6.75
C VAL A 456 -18.41 -12.13 6.93
N ALA A 457 -17.47 -12.37 6.02
CA ALA A 457 -16.53 -13.48 6.12
C ALA A 457 -15.63 -13.38 7.36
N LEU A 458 -15.16 -12.17 7.70
CA LEU A 458 -14.40 -11.93 8.93
C LEU A 458 -15.26 -12.14 10.20
N ALA A 459 -16.54 -11.78 10.16
CA ALA A 459 -17.46 -12.07 11.26
C ALA A 459 -17.64 -13.58 11.48
N LYS A 460 -17.77 -14.37 10.39
CA LYS A 460 -17.78 -15.85 10.45
C LYS A 460 -16.50 -16.39 11.06
N LEU A 461 -15.35 -15.90 10.60
CA LEU A 461 -14.04 -16.30 11.11
C LEU A 461 -13.91 -16.03 12.62
N MET A 462 -14.37 -14.88 13.12
CA MET A 462 -14.36 -14.54 14.53
C MET A 462 -15.21 -15.49 15.37
N MET A 463 -16.36 -15.93 14.84
CA MET A 463 -17.25 -16.85 15.54
C MET A 463 -16.69 -18.27 15.69
N LEU A 464 -15.74 -18.70 14.84
CA LEU A 464 -15.06 -20.00 14.94
C LEU A 464 -14.19 -20.13 16.18
N LYS A 465 -13.75 -19.02 16.80
CA LYS A 465 -12.85 -18.99 17.97
C LYS A 465 -11.60 -19.89 17.83
N ALA A 466 -11.13 -20.05 16.61
CA ALA A 466 -9.96 -20.84 16.27
C ALA A 466 -8.72 -20.31 16.99
N ASN A 467 -7.72 -21.15 17.26
CA ASN A 467 -6.45 -20.78 17.88
C ASN A 467 -5.32 -20.58 16.86
N THR A 468 -5.58 -20.86 15.60
CA THR A 468 -4.64 -20.65 14.49
C THR A 468 -5.40 -20.07 13.31
N LEU A 469 -5.11 -18.82 12.97
CA LEU A 469 -5.70 -18.13 11.81
C LEU A 469 -4.81 -18.30 10.59
N ILE A 470 -5.42 -18.70 9.49
CA ILE A 470 -4.79 -18.75 8.16
C ILE A 470 -5.55 -17.79 7.27
N LEU A 471 -4.86 -16.73 6.78
CA LEU A 471 -5.50 -15.65 6.06
C LEU A 471 -4.88 -15.50 4.66
N ASP A 472 -5.69 -15.61 3.62
CA ASP A 472 -5.27 -15.41 2.23
C ASP A 472 -5.79 -14.06 1.72
N GLU A 473 -4.90 -13.07 1.63
CA GLU A 473 -5.17 -11.70 1.22
C GLU A 473 -6.34 -11.02 1.97
N PRO A 474 -6.32 -10.95 3.32
CA PRO A 474 -7.45 -10.50 4.11
C PRO A 474 -7.72 -8.99 3.98
N THR A 475 -6.77 -8.22 3.48
CA THR A 475 -6.86 -6.77 3.27
C THR A 475 -7.46 -6.36 1.93
N ASN A 476 -7.62 -7.31 1.00
CA ASN A 476 -8.17 -7.03 -0.32
C ASN A 476 -9.64 -6.59 -0.24
N HIS A 477 -10.00 -5.59 -1.02
CA HIS A 477 -11.34 -4.99 -1.07
C HIS A 477 -11.80 -4.27 0.22
N LEU A 478 -10.98 -4.25 1.28
CA LEU A 478 -11.26 -3.45 2.47
C LEU A 478 -10.83 -2.00 2.24
N ASP A 479 -11.67 -1.07 2.69
CA ASP A 479 -11.28 0.33 2.79
C ASP A 479 -10.30 0.55 3.96
N LEU A 480 -9.67 1.71 3.99
CA LEU A 480 -8.63 2.03 4.94
C LEU A 480 -9.09 1.89 6.40
N ASP A 481 -10.33 2.30 6.71
CA ASP A 481 -10.91 2.18 8.04
C ASP A 481 -11.12 0.71 8.45
N SER A 482 -11.65 -0.12 7.52
CA SER A 482 -11.84 -1.56 7.75
C SER A 482 -10.53 -2.31 7.90
N LYS A 483 -9.47 -1.92 7.15
CA LYS A 483 -8.12 -2.47 7.31
C LYS A 483 -7.58 -2.19 8.71
N GLU A 484 -7.69 -0.95 9.19
CA GLU A 484 -7.21 -0.57 10.51
C GLU A 484 -7.90 -1.34 11.64
N VAL A 485 -9.20 -1.55 11.51
CA VAL A 485 -9.97 -2.35 12.47
C VAL A 485 -9.53 -3.81 12.47
N LEU A 486 -9.30 -4.41 11.29
CA LEU A 486 -8.76 -5.76 11.15
C LEU A 486 -7.36 -5.87 11.77
N GLU A 487 -6.48 -4.92 11.48
CA GLU A 487 -5.13 -4.84 12.04
C GLU A 487 -5.16 -4.85 13.56
N ASN A 488 -5.95 -3.95 14.16
CA ASN A 488 -6.08 -3.86 15.62
C ASN A 488 -6.61 -5.18 16.22
N ALA A 489 -7.61 -5.80 15.59
CA ALA A 489 -8.16 -7.07 16.05
C ALA A 489 -7.14 -8.23 15.97
N LEU A 490 -6.26 -8.23 14.97
CA LEU A 490 -5.21 -9.25 14.82
C LEU A 490 -4.01 -8.98 15.75
N ILE A 491 -3.70 -7.72 16.07
CA ILE A 491 -2.68 -7.37 17.07
C ILE A 491 -3.07 -7.92 18.45
N ASP A 492 -4.34 -7.81 18.81
CA ASP A 492 -4.84 -8.28 20.11
C ASP A 492 -5.14 -9.79 20.13
N TYR A 493 -5.03 -10.48 19.00
CA TYR A 493 -5.32 -11.91 18.91
C TYR A 493 -4.27 -12.75 19.63
N PRO A 494 -4.67 -13.62 20.61
CA PRO A 494 -3.75 -14.39 21.43
C PRO A 494 -3.30 -15.73 20.81
N GLY A 495 -3.62 -15.99 19.54
CA GLY A 495 -3.29 -17.22 18.83
C GLY A 495 -2.20 -17.02 17.77
N THR A 496 -1.98 -18.06 16.98
CA THR A 496 -1.00 -18.10 15.89
C THR A 496 -1.62 -17.58 14.59
N ILE A 497 -0.87 -16.81 13.81
CA ILE A 497 -1.32 -16.26 12.52
C ILE A 497 -0.33 -16.65 11.43
N LEU A 498 -0.83 -17.26 10.36
CA LEU A 498 -0.11 -17.44 9.09
C LEU A 498 -0.91 -16.76 8.00
N PHE A 499 -0.31 -15.79 7.29
CA PHE A 499 -1.05 -15.02 6.32
C PHE A 499 -0.26 -14.69 5.05
N VAL A 500 -0.97 -14.55 3.96
CA VAL A 500 -0.48 -13.97 2.70
C VAL A 500 -1.06 -12.57 2.58
N SER A 501 -0.22 -11.59 2.32
CA SER A 501 -0.67 -10.24 1.97
C SER A 501 0.34 -9.55 1.06
N HIS A 502 -0.17 -8.66 0.21
CA HIS A 502 0.63 -7.71 -0.58
C HIS A 502 0.62 -6.31 0.05
N ASP A 503 -0.13 -6.12 1.14
CA ASP A 503 -0.18 -4.88 1.90
C ASP A 503 1.02 -4.81 2.86
N ARG A 504 2.05 -4.05 2.46
CA ARG A 504 3.31 -3.92 3.21
C ARG A 504 3.10 -3.31 4.60
N TYR A 505 2.18 -2.37 4.72
CA TYR A 505 1.83 -1.77 6.01
C TYR A 505 1.21 -2.80 6.95
N PHE A 506 0.31 -3.63 6.43
CA PHE A 506 -0.30 -4.73 7.17
C PHE A 506 0.75 -5.75 7.61
N ILE A 507 1.69 -6.14 6.72
CA ILE A 507 2.77 -7.06 7.06
C ILE A 507 3.64 -6.48 8.17
N ASN A 508 4.10 -5.23 8.05
CA ASN A 508 4.92 -4.55 9.05
C ASN A 508 4.27 -4.50 10.43
N ARG A 509 2.96 -4.31 10.46
CA ARG A 509 2.22 -4.13 11.72
C ARG A 509 1.93 -5.44 12.44
N ILE A 510 1.78 -6.54 11.70
CA ILE A 510 1.32 -7.84 12.23
C ILE A 510 2.46 -8.86 12.32
N ALA A 511 3.34 -8.95 11.32
CA ALA A 511 4.32 -10.01 11.22
C ALA A 511 5.46 -9.86 12.24
N THR A 512 5.83 -10.98 12.85
CA THR A 512 7.08 -11.14 13.63
C THR A 512 8.11 -11.93 12.83
N LYS A 513 7.67 -12.63 11.79
CA LYS A 513 8.50 -13.38 10.85
C LYS A 513 7.96 -13.22 9.43
N VAL A 514 8.85 -13.10 8.47
CA VAL A 514 8.53 -13.11 7.04
C VAL A 514 9.15 -14.35 6.40
N ILE A 515 8.35 -15.06 5.61
CA ILE A 515 8.81 -16.20 4.82
C ILE A 515 8.65 -15.87 3.35
N GLU A 516 9.76 -15.82 2.65
CA GLU A 516 9.79 -15.64 1.21
C GLU A 516 9.67 -16.99 0.52
N LEU A 517 8.60 -17.17 -0.24
CA LEU A 517 8.42 -18.34 -1.10
C LEU A 517 8.95 -18.02 -2.50
N SER A 518 9.88 -18.83 -2.98
CA SER A 518 10.49 -18.71 -4.30
C SER A 518 10.45 -20.05 -5.05
N SER A 519 10.95 -20.08 -6.29
CA SER A 519 11.18 -21.32 -7.05
C SER A 519 12.17 -22.26 -6.35
N ASP A 520 13.08 -21.72 -5.54
CA ASP A 520 14.18 -22.45 -4.89
C ASP A 520 13.84 -22.90 -3.46
N GLY A 521 12.59 -22.69 -3.02
CA GLY A 521 12.10 -23.07 -1.70
C GLY A 521 11.61 -21.89 -0.87
N ALA A 522 11.55 -22.07 0.44
CA ALA A 522 11.11 -21.08 1.42
C ALA A 522 12.30 -20.56 2.23
N PHE A 523 12.44 -19.25 2.34
CA PHE A 523 13.48 -18.57 3.13
C PHE A 523 12.84 -17.79 4.27
N GLU A 524 13.36 -17.99 5.50
CA GLU A 524 12.84 -17.37 6.71
C GLU A 524 13.67 -16.14 7.10
N TYR A 525 12.97 -15.04 7.41
CA TYR A 525 13.52 -13.80 7.93
C TYR A 525 12.84 -13.50 9.28
N LEU A 526 13.65 -13.33 10.33
CA LEU A 526 13.18 -13.06 11.69
C LEU A 526 13.02 -11.54 11.90
N GLY A 527 11.86 -11.02 11.57
CA GLY A 527 11.54 -9.60 11.66
C GLY A 527 10.28 -9.25 10.87
N ASP A 528 10.03 -7.95 10.76
CA ASP A 528 8.95 -7.38 9.99
C ASP A 528 9.29 -7.27 8.49
N TYR A 529 8.44 -6.56 7.73
CA TYR A 529 8.64 -6.39 6.29
C TYR A 529 9.87 -5.52 5.97
N ASP A 530 10.13 -4.47 6.75
CA ASP A 530 11.26 -3.55 6.49
C ASP A 530 12.58 -4.30 6.71
N TYR A 531 12.68 -5.10 7.77
CA TYR A 531 13.82 -5.98 8.01
C TYR A 531 14.02 -7.01 6.86
N TYR A 532 12.92 -7.59 6.35
CA TYR A 532 13.00 -8.50 5.20
C TYR A 532 13.59 -7.82 3.98
N VAL A 533 13.12 -6.61 3.63
CA VAL A 533 13.59 -5.85 2.46
C VAL A 533 15.08 -5.51 2.59
N GLU A 534 15.50 -5.05 3.76
CA GLU A 534 16.90 -4.71 4.03
C GLU A 534 17.80 -5.95 3.89
N LYS A 535 17.44 -7.05 4.53
CA LYS A 535 18.21 -8.30 4.46
C LYS A 535 18.23 -8.93 3.07
N LYS A 536 17.13 -8.86 2.34
CA LYS A 536 17.09 -9.33 0.95
C LYS A 536 18.06 -8.54 0.07
N LYS A 537 18.06 -7.22 0.20
CA LYS A 537 18.98 -6.34 -0.53
C LYS A 537 20.44 -6.63 -0.20
N GLU A 538 20.77 -6.81 1.08
CA GLU A 538 22.11 -7.20 1.53
C GLU A 538 22.55 -8.53 0.91
N LEU A 539 21.67 -9.54 0.91
CA LEU A 539 21.95 -10.85 0.32
C LEU A 539 22.11 -10.81 -1.21
N GLU A 540 21.33 -9.98 -1.90
CA GLU A 540 21.44 -9.77 -3.34
C GLU A 540 22.75 -9.07 -3.69
N GLU A 541 23.17 -8.07 -2.93
CA GLU A 541 24.47 -7.40 -3.08
C GLU A 541 25.64 -8.38 -2.90
N ILE A 542 25.59 -9.22 -1.85
CA ILE A 542 26.60 -10.26 -1.60
C ILE A 542 26.64 -11.31 -2.75
N ARG A 543 25.49 -11.68 -3.30
CA ARG A 543 25.43 -12.60 -4.44
C ARG A 543 25.99 -11.97 -5.71
N ALA A 544 25.64 -10.72 -6.00
CA ALA A 544 26.17 -9.97 -7.13
C ALA A 544 27.69 -9.80 -7.06
N GLU A 545 28.25 -9.57 -5.86
CA GLU A 545 29.70 -9.53 -5.63
C GLU A 545 30.36 -10.90 -5.88
N LYS A 546 29.75 -11.99 -5.46
CA LYS A 546 30.27 -13.36 -5.69
C LYS A 546 30.18 -13.79 -7.14
N ASP A 547 29.12 -13.44 -7.85
CA ASP A 547 28.96 -13.75 -9.28
C ASP A 547 29.83 -12.80 -10.14
N GLY A 548 30.01 -11.56 -9.75
CA GLY A 548 30.97 -10.64 -10.33
C GLY A 548 32.42 -11.15 -10.22
N THR A 549 32.77 -11.80 -9.11
CA THR A 549 34.10 -12.41 -8.91
C THR A 549 34.30 -13.64 -9.81
N LYS A 550 33.28 -14.44 -10.06
CA LYS A 550 33.37 -15.58 -11.00
C LYS A 550 33.46 -15.16 -12.47
N ALA A 551 32.82 -14.03 -12.82
CA ALA A 551 32.94 -13.46 -14.17
C ALA A 551 34.30 -12.78 -14.39
N VAL A 552 34.96 -12.29 -13.34
CA VAL A 552 36.26 -11.63 -13.40
C VAL A 552 37.44 -12.63 -13.54
N GLU A 553 37.32 -13.86 -13.03
CA GLU A 553 38.34 -14.90 -13.26
C GLU A 553 38.44 -15.34 -14.74
N SER A 554 37.42 -15.08 -15.57
CA SER A 554 37.45 -15.35 -17.01
C SER A 554 37.88 -14.15 -17.88
N VAL A 555 38.10 -12.96 -17.32
CA VAL A 555 38.39 -11.69 -18.03
C VAL A 555 39.66 -10.99 -17.51
N ILE A 556 40.46 -11.58 -16.59
CA ILE A 556 41.73 -11.03 -16.15
C ILE A 556 42.79 -11.21 -17.26
N ALA A 557 42.60 -10.49 -18.34
CA ALA A 557 43.61 -10.16 -19.32
C ALA A 557 43.43 -8.79 -19.97
N LYS A 558 42.81 -7.80 -19.33
CA LYS A 558 42.92 -6.37 -19.72
C LYS A 558 42.32 -5.41 -18.68
N GLN A 559 43.22 -4.53 -18.18
CA GLN A 559 42.97 -3.19 -17.61
C GLN A 559 42.82 -3.04 -16.09
N SER A 560 43.96 -2.69 -15.51
CA SER A 560 44.20 -2.02 -14.23
C SER A 560 43.74 -0.56 -14.26
N THR A 561 42.66 -0.17 -13.54
CA THR A 561 42.40 1.22 -13.05
C THR A 561 41.19 1.37 -12.10
N SER A 562 40.60 0.29 -11.54
CA SER A 562 39.38 0.42 -10.72
C SER A 562 39.50 -0.09 -9.27
N THR A 563 40.69 -0.30 -8.77
CA THR A 563 40.95 -0.84 -7.42
C THR A 563 40.88 0.21 -6.30
N ILE A 564 41.17 1.47 -6.61
CA ILE A 564 41.22 2.56 -5.60
C ILE A 564 39.80 2.97 -5.15
N ASP A 565 38.85 3.05 -6.07
CA ASP A 565 37.44 3.42 -5.74
C ASP A 565 36.67 2.35 -4.93
N LYS A 566 37.04 1.09 -5.03
CA LYS A 566 36.38 -0.01 -4.30
C LYS A 566 36.85 -0.14 -2.85
N GLU A 567 38.12 0.14 -2.59
CA GLU A 567 38.67 0.15 -1.23
C GLU A 567 38.16 1.36 -0.44
N ALA A 568 38.03 2.52 -1.08
CA ALA A 568 37.45 3.71 -0.47
C ALA A 568 36.01 3.50 -0.03
N LYS A 569 35.13 2.99 -0.92
CA LYS A 569 33.74 2.66 -0.57
C LYS A 569 33.58 1.57 0.49
N LYS A 570 34.50 0.59 0.54
CA LYS A 570 34.48 -0.43 1.58
C LYS A 570 34.88 0.17 2.94
N ARG A 571 35.86 1.09 2.95
CA ARG A 571 36.29 1.78 4.16
C ARG A 571 35.22 2.72 4.68
N GLU A 572 34.56 3.50 3.79
CA GLU A 572 33.41 4.36 4.11
C GLU A 572 32.29 3.58 4.84
N ARG A 573 31.89 2.42 4.31
CA ARG A 573 30.85 1.58 4.93
C ARG A 573 31.28 1.01 6.30
N GLN A 574 32.55 0.66 6.47
CA GLN A 574 33.06 0.18 7.76
C GLN A 574 33.02 1.28 8.82
N ILE A 575 33.41 2.50 8.43
CA ILE A 575 33.40 3.67 9.30
C ILE A 575 31.95 4.03 9.69
N THR A 576 31.02 4.10 8.72
CA THR A 576 29.61 4.40 8.98
C THR A 576 28.99 3.41 9.98
N ARG A 577 29.22 2.11 9.79
CA ARG A 577 28.73 1.10 10.72
C ARG A 577 29.33 1.23 12.12
N ARG A 578 30.62 1.57 12.22
CA ARG A 578 31.28 1.74 13.52
C ARG A 578 30.77 3.00 14.23
N LEU A 579 30.46 4.07 13.48
CA LEU A 579 29.82 5.28 14.01
C LEU A 579 28.44 4.97 14.60
N GLU A 580 27.59 4.20 13.90
CA GLU A 580 26.28 3.77 14.42
C GLU A 580 26.41 2.91 15.70
N GLU A 581 27.38 2.01 15.76
CA GLU A 581 27.67 1.22 16.96
C GLU A 581 28.11 2.11 18.14
N LEU A 582 28.96 3.11 17.90
CA LEU A 582 29.42 4.05 18.91
C LEU A 582 28.30 4.97 19.41
N GLU A 583 27.41 5.44 18.52
CA GLU A 583 26.22 6.22 18.90
C GLU A 583 25.31 5.41 19.83
N GLY A 584 25.07 4.13 19.54
CA GLY A 584 24.30 3.25 20.41
C GLY A 584 24.97 3.03 21.78
N GLN A 585 26.30 2.93 21.83
CA GLN A 585 27.04 2.79 23.09
C GLN A 585 27.02 4.09 23.91
N LEU A 586 27.19 5.25 23.26
CA LEU A 586 27.10 6.56 23.91
C LEU A 586 25.70 6.79 24.53
N GLN A 587 24.64 6.43 23.81
CA GLN A 587 23.27 6.53 24.34
C GLN A 587 23.07 5.64 25.57
N THR A 588 23.63 4.42 25.58
CA THR A 588 23.53 3.49 26.71
C THR A 588 24.27 4.02 27.96
N ILE A 589 25.47 4.63 27.74
CA ILE A 589 26.25 5.25 28.81
C ILE A 589 25.50 6.47 29.38
N ASP A 590 24.90 7.30 28.53
CA ASP A 590 24.09 8.45 28.97
C ASP A 590 22.90 8.02 29.85
N GLU A 591 22.24 6.91 29.50
CA GLU A 591 21.16 6.34 30.31
C GLU A 591 21.68 5.85 31.68
N HIS A 592 22.83 5.17 31.71
CA HIS A 592 23.48 4.74 32.95
C HIS A 592 23.92 5.90 33.82
N MET A 593 24.53 6.94 33.22
CA MET A 593 24.92 8.15 33.95
C MET A 593 23.71 8.85 34.60
N LYS A 594 22.62 9.01 33.87
CA LYS A 594 21.36 9.57 34.42
C LYS A 594 20.83 8.74 35.60
N ALA A 595 20.84 7.41 35.47
CA ALA A 595 20.38 6.54 36.53
C ALA A 595 21.25 6.62 37.81
N VAL A 596 22.58 6.83 37.65
CA VAL A 596 23.51 7.06 38.77
C VAL A 596 23.32 8.46 39.37
N GLU A 597 23.14 9.49 38.54
CA GLU A 597 22.85 10.86 38.99
C GLU A 597 21.52 10.94 39.76
N GLU A 598 20.47 10.25 39.30
CA GLU A 598 19.20 10.17 40.04
C GLU A 598 19.39 9.53 41.41
N LYS A 599 20.21 8.46 41.52
CA LYS A 599 20.53 7.83 42.82
C LYS A 599 21.36 8.76 43.71
N LEU A 600 22.27 9.55 43.14
CA LEU A 600 23.04 10.56 43.86
C LEU A 600 22.15 11.70 44.41
N CYS A 601 21.00 11.98 43.80
CA CYS A 601 20.05 12.98 44.28
C CYS A 601 19.14 12.47 45.43
N ASP A 602 19.19 11.20 45.80
CA ASP A 602 18.38 10.64 46.88
C ASP A 602 18.91 11.11 48.26
N PRO A 603 18.08 11.76 49.09
CA PRO A 603 18.47 12.21 50.42
C PRO A 603 19.00 11.11 51.36
N ALA A 604 18.61 9.85 51.11
CA ALA A 604 19.08 8.72 51.90
C ALA A 604 20.54 8.36 51.60
N VAL A 605 21.01 8.60 50.37
CA VAL A 605 22.39 8.33 49.93
C VAL A 605 23.38 9.35 50.52
N PHE A 606 22.93 10.62 50.71
CA PHE A 606 23.75 11.64 51.36
C PHE A 606 24.12 11.34 52.82
N GLN A 607 23.39 10.46 53.49
CA GLN A 607 23.68 10.06 54.88
C GLN A 607 24.67 8.89 54.94
N ASN A 608 25.01 8.24 53.82
CA ASN A 608 25.92 7.14 53.79
C ASN A 608 27.15 7.41 52.91
N HIS A 609 28.23 7.82 53.57
CA HIS A 609 29.46 8.28 52.91
C HIS A 609 30.13 7.21 52.02
N GLU A 610 30.02 5.91 52.34
CA GLU A 610 30.58 4.83 51.52
C GLU A 610 29.79 4.63 50.21
N GLN A 611 28.46 4.73 50.27
CA GLN A 611 27.61 4.61 49.09
C GLN A 611 27.78 5.83 48.16
N LEU A 612 27.92 7.03 48.71
CA LEU A 612 28.16 8.24 47.93
C LEU A 612 29.48 8.18 47.18
N LEU A 613 30.55 7.70 47.83
CA LEU A 613 31.87 7.52 47.23
C LEU A 613 31.90 6.43 46.16
N SER A 614 31.11 5.36 46.30
CA SER A 614 31.00 4.29 45.32
C SER A 614 30.26 4.77 44.03
N LEU A 615 29.14 5.49 44.19
CA LEU A 615 28.37 6.04 43.09
C LEU A 615 29.13 7.16 42.35
N GLN A 616 29.92 7.99 43.07
CA GLN A 616 30.80 8.96 42.42
C GLN A 616 31.87 8.28 41.57
N LYS A 617 32.50 7.20 42.06
CA LYS A 617 33.48 6.44 41.26
C LYS A 617 32.85 5.77 40.03
N GLU A 618 31.62 5.30 40.17
CA GLU A 618 30.88 4.71 39.06
C GLU A 618 30.54 5.77 38.00
N LEU A 619 30.14 6.97 38.41
CA LEU A 619 29.88 8.10 37.51
C LEU A 619 31.15 8.57 36.79
N ASP A 620 32.29 8.64 37.52
CA ASP A 620 33.57 9.02 36.92
C ASP A 620 34.06 7.98 35.91
N ALA A 621 33.85 6.68 36.19
CA ALA A 621 34.15 5.61 35.24
C ALA A 621 33.34 5.71 33.93
N TYR A 622 32.02 5.98 34.05
CA TYR A 622 31.18 6.19 32.86
C TYR A 622 31.57 7.44 32.07
N LYS A 623 32.01 8.52 32.72
CA LYS A 623 32.53 9.72 32.06
C LYS A 623 33.83 9.45 31.28
N GLU A 624 34.75 8.67 31.87
CA GLU A 624 35.97 8.26 31.18
C GLU A 624 35.65 7.38 29.96
N GLU A 625 34.71 6.46 30.08
CA GLU A 625 34.27 5.61 28.97
C GLU A 625 33.56 6.40 27.87
N GLN A 626 32.73 7.38 28.22
CA GLN A 626 32.11 8.31 27.30
C GLN A 626 33.13 9.15 26.53
N GLU A 627 34.16 9.65 27.18
CA GLU A 627 35.24 10.45 26.56
C GLU A 627 36.06 9.62 25.55
N VAL A 628 36.29 8.35 25.84
CA VAL A 628 36.98 7.42 24.91
C VAL A 628 36.14 7.19 23.66
N PHE A 629 34.84 6.89 23.82
CA PHE A 629 33.96 6.64 22.66
C PHE A 629 33.70 7.92 21.85
N MET A 630 33.61 9.06 22.50
CA MET A 630 33.48 10.34 21.80
C MET A 630 34.74 10.70 20.99
N THR A 631 35.94 10.34 21.51
CA THR A 631 37.20 10.55 20.79
C THR A 631 37.29 9.63 19.57
N GLU A 632 36.94 8.33 19.72
CA GLU A 632 36.88 7.38 18.60
C GLU A 632 35.86 7.82 17.55
N TRP A 633 34.71 8.33 17.98
CA TRP A 633 33.64 8.82 17.10
C TRP A 633 34.12 10.01 16.26
N MET A 634 34.79 11.00 16.89
CA MET A 634 35.34 12.18 16.18
C MET A 634 36.46 11.80 15.19
N GLU A 635 37.34 10.88 15.55
CA GLU A 635 38.40 10.40 14.66
C GLU A 635 37.84 9.71 13.41
N LEU A 636 36.77 8.90 13.58
CA LEU A 636 36.12 8.20 12.48
C LEU A 636 35.26 9.14 11.60
N GLU A 637 34.66 10.18 12.18
CA GLU A 637 33.94 11.21 11.41
C GLU A 637 34.93 12.04 10.56
N GLU A 638 36.10 12.41 11.11
CA GLU A 638 37.17 13.09 10.36
C GLU A 638 37.74 12.19 9.25
N GLU A 639 37.88 10.88 9.48
CA GLU A 639 38.29 9.91 8.45
C GLU A 639 37.22 9.78 7.35
N LEU A 640 35.92 9.86 7.70
CA LEU A 640 34.84 9.82 6.74
C LEU A 640 34.78 11.07 5.85
N GLU A 641 35.07 12.25 6.39
CA GLU A 641 35.14 13.50 5.62
C GLU A 641 36.33 13.56 4.65
N GLN A 642 37.38 12.76 4.92
CA GLN A 642 38.61 12.72 4.08
C GLN A 642 38.55 11.64 2.98
N LEU A 643 37.56 10.74 3.00
CA LEU A 643 37.35 9.68 2.01
C LEU A 643 36.45 10.13 0.86
#